data_ef6cb451fb16925417b5390f167fbf0f
#
_entry.id   ef6cb451fb16925417b5390f167fbf0f
#
_cell.length_a   1.000
_cell.length_b   1.000
_cell.length_c   1.000
_cell.angle_alpha   90.00
_cell.angle_beta   90.00
_cell.angle_gamma   90.00
#
_symmetry.space_group_name_H-M   'P 1'
#
loop_
_entity.id
_entity.type
_entity.pdbx_description
1 polymer ?
#
loop_
_entity_poly.entity_id
_entity_poly.type
_entity_poly.pdbx_seq_one_letter_code
_entity_poly.pdbx_strand_id
1 'polypeptide(L)'
;MEHFDLAAFYGGSATELYRTLGAHRTPDGWVFRVWAPHAGSVSVVGDFCAWDPTAHPMRRLDGGIWETEVAGLSEYDTYKFAVTAQSGAVTFKADPYAFHAETRPGTASKLYELAGYDWGDGAYLAAKQPVYDRPLNIYEVHLGSWRRRENGDFYDYRSLADELSEYAADLGYNCVELMPVTEYPLDDSWGYQCTGYFAPTSRYGTPHDFMYFVDMMHRRGISVILDWVPAHFCKDEHGLIDFDGEPCYEYADPKKREHAGWGTRVFDYGRGEVKSFLLSSAAYWLREYHLDGLRVDAVASMLYLDYGREAGEWTPNKNGGHENLEAIDFLRALNTAAFAVDPNVMMVAEESTAWPLVTYPVSDGGLGFNLKWNMGWMNDMCHYLKLDPWFRQFHHKDLTFSLMYAFSENFVLPISHDEVVYMKGSLRGKMPGDEWRQLAGVRSFMVYMLTHPGKKLTFMGAELGQWHEWDFAGQLDWYLLENDANRRMQDFFRAVNRYYLTNPALWRIDFDWAGFEWLVADDNEDNTVVFVRRDGAGEELLVAVNFSPNGYRDYRFGVPQRKTWREELSTDDTAFGGTGEWRNEKPVRTQAIPSHGREQSIAITIPPLGAVILRGAGEYKKPKAKKSKAREELPA
;
A
#
# COMPACT_ATOMS: atom_id res chain seq x y z
N MET A 1 -11.81 -17.31 31.95
CA MET A 1 -10.39 -16.89 32.11
C MET A 1 -9.39 -18.07 32.27
N GLU A 2 -9.80 -19.32 32.15
CA GLU A 2 -8.90 -20.47 32.37
C GLU A 2 -7.67 -20.54 31.42
N HIS A 3 -7.65 -19.76 30.34
CA HIS A 3 -6.56 -19.76 29.35
C HIS A 3 -5.98 -18.37 29.03
N PHE A 4 -6.30 -17.31 29.80
CA PHE A 4 -5.75 -15.98 29.55
C PHE A 4 -4.34 -15.88 30.13
N ASP A 5 -3.35 -15.74 29.23
CA ASP A 5 -1.94 -15.62 29.61
C ASP A 5 -1.61 -14.17 30.01
N LEU A 6 -1.76 -13.88 31.30
CA LEU A 6 -1.37 -12.58 31.88
C LEU A 6 0.11 -12.25 31.67
N ALA A 7 0.99 -13.25 31.67
CA ALA A 7 2.42 -13.01 31.48
C ALA A 7 2.72 -12.56 30.04
N ALA A 8 2.12 -13.19 29.04
CA ALA A 8 2.22 -12.75 27.65
C ALA A 8 1.58 -11.37 27.44
N PHE A 9 0.43 -11.10 28.07
CA PHE A 9 -0.27 -9.82 27.98
C PHE A 9 0.62 -8.66 28.49
N TYR A 10 1.11 -8.77 29.71
CA TYR A 10 2.01 -7.76 30.30
C TYR A 10 3.39 -7.74 29.67
N GLY A 11 3.84 -8.88 29.16
CA GLY A 11 5.13 -9.00 28.46
C GLY A 11 5.15 -8.40 27.05
N GLY A 12 4.00 -8.00 26.53
CA GLY A 12 3.91 -7.42 25.17
C GLY A 12 4.09 -8.45 24.05
N SER A 13 3.64 -9.68 24.25
CA SER A 13 3.78 -10.79 23.27
C SER A 13 2.48 -11.54 22.95
N ALA A 14 1.34 -11.16 23.56
CA ALA A 14 0.06 -11.79 23.26
C ALA A 14 -0.47 -11.34 21.88
N THR A 15 -0.93 -12.31 21.06
CA THR A 15 -1.40 -12.06 19.69
C THR A 15 -2.87 -12.47 19.48
N GLU A 16 -3.57 -12.91 20.52
CA GLU A 16 -4.95 -13.42 20.42
C GLU A 16 -5.86 -12.88 21.55
N LEU A 17 -5.58 -11.65 22.01
CA LEU A 17 -6.36 -11.04 23.09
C LEU A 17 -7.85 -10.93 22.76
N TYR A 18 -8.18 -10.70 21.49
CA TYR A 18 -9.55 -10.59 20.98
C TYR A 18 -10.37 -11.88 21.19
N ARG A 19 -9.76 -13.02 21.48
CA ARG A 19 -10.46 -14.27 21.81
C ARG A 19 -10.95 -14.30 23.26
N THR A 20 -10.46 -13.39 24.09
CA THR A 20 -10.80 -13.34 25.51
C THR A 20 -11.35 -12.00 25.94
N LEU A 21 -10.69 -10.89 25.55
CA LEU A 21 -11.17 -9.52 25.81
C LEU A 21 -12.24 -9.12 24.78
N GLY A 22 -13.12 -8.23 25.17
CA GLY A 22 -14.30 -7.86 24.41
C GLY A 22 -15.55 -8.62 24.85
N ALA A 23 -16.57 -8.64 24.00
CA ALA A 23 -17.85 -9.33 24.25
C ALA A 23 -17.88 -10.68 23.52
N HIS A 24 -18.14 -11.76 24.26
CA HIS A 24 -18.18 -13.12 23.71
C HIS A 24 -19.47 -13.83 24.11
N ARG A 25 -20.02 -14.60 23.15
CA ARG A 25 -21.23 -15.36 23.37
C ARG A 25 -21.00 -16.49 24.39
N THR A 26 -21.98 -16.67 25.27
CA THR A 26 -22.10 -17.78 26.20
C THR A 26 -23.40 -18.53 25.93
N PRO A 27 -23.65 -19.73 26.52
CA PRO A 27 -24.92 -20.43 26.37
C PRO A 27 -26.14 -19.63 26.77
N ASP A 28 -25.99 -18.75 27.78
CA ASP A 28 -27.10 -18.01 28.38
C ASP A 28 -27.13 -16.51 28.01
N GLY A 29 -26.08 -16.00 27.34
CA GLY A 29 -25.98 -14.58 27.01
C GLY A 29 -24.63 -14.19 26.45
N TRP A 30 -24.03 -13.15 27.02
CA TRP A 30 -22.71 -12.62 26.60
C TRP A 30 -21.87 -12.29 27.82
N VAL A 31 -20.59 -12.68 27.77
CA VAL A 31 -19.57 -12.27 28.73
C VAL A 31 -18.79 -11.09 28.17
N PHE A 32 -18.60 -10.07 28.99
CA PHE A 32 -17.88 -8.84 28.65
C PHE A 32 -16.60 -8.76 29.47
N ARG A 33 -15.48 -8.46 28.81
CA ARG A 33 -14.18 -8.26 29.44
C ARG A 33 -13.48 -7.06 28.88
N VAL A 34 -12.99 -6.18 29.75
CA VAL A 34 -12.24 -4.98 29.35
C VAL A 34 -11.08 -4.75 30.31
N TRP A 35 -9.98 -4.28 29.75
CA TRP A 35 -8.81 -3.86 30.50
C TRP A 35 -8.93 -2.36 30.83
N ALA A 36 -9.02 -2.03 32.10
CA ALA A 36 -9.14 -0.68 32.64
C ALA A 36 -8.48 -0.63 34.04
N PRO A 37 -7.13 -0.64 34.10
CA PRO A 37 -6.41 -0.89 35.34
C PRO A 37 -6.55 0.20 36.40
N HIS A 38 -6.79 1.46 35.99
CA HIS A 38 -6.93 2.61 36.88
C HIS A 38 -8.40 2.95 37.20
N ALA A 39 -9.38 2.28 36.57
CA ALA A 39 -10.80 2.53 36.82
C ALA A 39 -11.18 2.27 38.29
N GLY A 40 -12.05 3.12 38.83
CA GLY A 40 -12.67 2.92 40.14
C GLY A 40 -13.78 1.86 40.08
N SER A 41 -14.56 1.86 39.00
CA SER A 41 -15.58 0.85 38.66
C SER A 41 -15.83 0.84 37.15
N VAL A 42 -16.35 -0.28 36.66
CA VAL A 42 -16.78 -0.44 35.26
C VAL A 42 -18.14 -1.13 35.26
N SER A 43 -19.02 -0.72 34.34
CA SER A 43 -20.31 -1.39 34.10
C SER A 43 -20.54 -1.53 32.60
N VAL A 44 -21.27 -2.56 32.19
CA VAL A 44 -21.80 -2.68 30.82
C VAL A 44 -23.13 -1.96 30.72
N VAL A 45 -23.29 -1.14 29.70
CA VAL A 45 -24.51 -0.38 29.43
C VAL A 45 -24.91 -0.52 27.97
N GLY A 46 -26.19 -0.36 27.69
CA GLY A 46 -26.77 -0.44 26.36
C GLY A 46 -28.25 -0.17 26.36
N ASP A 47 -28.90 -0.32 25.21
CA ASP A 47 -30.34 -0.14 25.08
C ASP A 47 -31.12 -1.10 26.01
N PHE A 48 -30.60 -2.30 26.24
CA PHE A 48 -31.18 -3.33 27.11
C PHE A 48 -31.30 -2.93 28.57
N CYS A 49 -30.62 -1.90 29.02
CA CYS A 49 -30.70 -1.36 30.37
C CYS A 49 -30.93 0.16 30.40
N ALA A 50 -31.43 0.74 29.30
CA ALA A 50 -31.65 2.18 29.16
C ALA A 50 -30.39 3.02 29.49
N TRP A 51 -29.21 2.47 29.23
CA TRP A 51 -27.89 3.09 29.45
C TRP A 51 -27.60 3.43 30.92
N ASP A 52 -28.26 2.72 31.88
CA ASP A 52 -28.02 2.92 33.30
C ASP A 52 -26.66 2.33 33.75
N PRO A 53 -25.69 3.15 34.19
CA PRO A 53 -24.38 2.68 34.61
C PRO A 53 -24.39 1.81 35.89
N THR A 54 -25.52 1.66 36.54
CA THR A 54 -25.68 0.84 37.76
C THR A 54 -26.23 -0.54 37.49
N ALA A 55 -26.76 -0.80 36.28
CA ALA A 55 -27.54 -2.01 35.97
C ALA A 55 -26.68 -3.27 35.90
N HIS A 56 -25.50 -3.22 35.26
CA HIS A 56 -24.62 -4.37 35.04
C HIS A 56 -23.18 -4.08 35.46
N PRO A 57 -22.93 -3.99 36.80
CA PRO A 57 -21.59 -3.74 37.30
C PRO A 57 -20.65 -4.92 37.00
N MET A 58 -19.39 -4.61 36.67
CA MET A 58 -18.34 -5.58 36.38
C MET A 58 -17.52 -5.86 37.63
N ARG A 59 -17.09 -7.10 37.76
CA ARG A 59 -16.15 -7.53 38.78
C ARG A 59 -14.71 -7.33 38.31
N ARG A 60 -13.89 -6.71 39.15
CA ARG A 60 -12.45 -6.59 38.89
C ARG A 60 -11.75 -7.93 39.10
N LEU A 61 -10.99 -8.35 38.12
CA LEU A 61 -10.13 -9.52 38.14
C LEU A 61 -8.66 -9.10 38.30
N ASP A 62 -7.78 -10.09 38.36
CA ASP A 62 -6.32 -9.85 38.30
C ASP A 62 -5.94 -9.17 36.98
N GLY A 63 -4.86 -8.39 37.01
CA GLY A 63 -4.36 -7.70 35.82
C GLY A 63 -5.16 -6.48 35.39
N GLY A 64 -6.03 -5.91 36.27
CA GLY A 64 -6.81 -4.72 35.91
C GLY A 64 -7.89 -4.98 34.84
N ILE A 65 -8.27 -6.25 34.68
CA ILE A 65 -9.35 -6.67 33.81
C ILE A 65 -10.67 -6.62 34.59
N TRP A 66 -11.74 -6.22 33.93
CA TRP A 66 -13.10 -6.23 34.47
C TRP A 66 -13.94 -7.21 33.69
N GLU A 67 -14.84 -7.94 34.36
CA GLU A 67 -15.67 -8.98 33.78
C GLU A 67 -17.09 -8.94 34.32
N THR A 68 -18.07 -9.15 33.45
CA THR A 68 -19.45 -9.48 33.83
C THR A 68 -20.09 -10.32 32.74
N GLU A 69 -21.15 -11.08 33.12
CA GLU A 69 -22.00 -11.79 32.16
C GLU A 69 -23.40 -11.21 32.21
N VAL A 70 -24.00 -10.98 31.04
CA VAL A 70 -25.34 -10.44 30.91
C VAL A 70 -26.15 -11.42 30.07
N ALA A 71 -27.24 -11.94 30.69
CA ALA A 71 -28.12 -12.90 30.04
C ALA A 71 -29.17 -12.21 29.15
N GLY A 72 -29.69 -12.95 28.17
CA GLY A 72 -30.81 -12.51 27.34
C GLY A 72 -30.48 -11.51 26.25
N LEU A 73 -29.19 -11.22 26.01
CA LEU A 73 -28.75 -10.35 24.91
C LEU A 73 -28.65 -11.10 23.59
N SER A 74 -28.89 -10.39 22.50
CA SER A 74 -28.86 -10.88 21.14
C SER A 74 -27.72 -10.24 20.33
N GLU A 75 -27.35 -10.89 19.26
CA GLU A 75 -26.46 -10.29 18.26
C GLU A 75 -27.05 -8.97 17.74
N TYR A 76 -26.20 -7.98 17.48
CA TYR A 76 -26.50 -6.60 17.13
C TYR A 76 -27.03 -5.71 18.29
N ASP A 77 -27.25 -6.21 19.50
CA ASP A 77 -27.51 -5.33 20.64
C ASP A 77 -26.33 -4.36 20.83
N THR A 78 -26.68 -3.09 21.06
CA THR A 78 -25.68 -2.03 21.25
C THR A 78 -25.22 -1.96 22.70
N TYR A 79 -23.91 -1.74 22.90
CA TYR A 79 -23.34 -1.61 24.23
C TYR A 79 -22.14 -0.68 24.30
N LYS A 80 -21.83 -0.20 25.51
CA LYS A 80 -20.60 0.48 25.90
C LYS A 80 -20.14 0.03 27.28
N PHE A 81 -18.92 0.39 27.63
CA PHE A 81 -18.46 0.36 29.01
C PHE A 81 -18.65 1.73 29.66
N ALA A 82 -19.42 1.82 30.75
CA ALA A 82 -19.47 2.98 31.63
C ALA A 82 -18.28 2.87 32.59
N VAL A 83 -17.21 3.60 32.30
CA VAL A 83 -15.97 3.58 33.07
C VAL A 83 -15.95 4.74 34.03
N THR A 84 -15.87 4.45 35.34
CA THR A 84 -15.76 5.45 36.40
C THR A 84 -14.28 5.61 36.77
N ALA A 85 -13.72 6.78 36.54
CA ALA A 85 -12.36 7.12 36.95
C ALA A 85 -12.22 7.21 38.48
N GLN A 86 -10.99 7.22 39.01
CA GLN A 86 -10.73 7.44 40.43
C GLN A 86 -11.25 8.81 40.94
N SER A 87 -11.37 9.79 40.04
CA SER A 87 -11.98 11.09 40.33
C SER A 87 -13.49 11.05 40.54
N GLY A 88 -14.14 9.95 40.18
CA GLY A 88 -15.59 9.80 40.16
C GLY A 88 -16.28 10.21 38.84
N ALA A 89 -15.53 10.71 37.87
CA ALA A 89 -16.05 11.01 36.52
C ALA A 89 -16.42 9.72 35.80
N VAL A 90 -17.55 9.70 35.11
CA VAL A 90 -18.03 8.54 34.33
C VAL A 90 -17.97 8.87 32.85
N THR A 91 -17.30 8.01 32.08
CA THR A 91 -17.18 8.12 30.61
C THR A 91 -17.72 6.85 29.97
N PHE A 92 -18.44 7.00 28.85
CA PHE A 92 -19.00 5.87 28.09
C PHE A 92 -18.05 5.51 26.94
N LYS A 93 -17.35 4.40 27.09
CA LYS A 93 -16.32 3.92 26.16
C LYS A 93 -16.85 2.82 25.26
N ALA A 94 -16.57 2.91 23.96
CA ALA A 94 -16.71 1.76 23.06
C ALA A 94 -15.76 0.64 23.50
N ASP A 95 -16.09 -0.59 23.15
CA ASP A 95 -15.23 -1.73 23.45
C ASP A 95 -14.00 -1.72 22.53
N PRO A 96 -12.77 -1.66 23.07
CA PRO A 96 -11.54 -1.69 22.28
C PRO A 96 -11.38 -2.95 21.41
N TYR A 97 -12.04 -4.04 21.78
CA TYR A 97 -11.98 -5.35 21.11
C TYR A 97 -13.28 -5.71 20.37
N ALA A 98 -14.22 -4.77 20.21
CA ALA A 98 -15.46 -5.02 19.49
C ALA A 98 -15.21 -5.45 18.05
N PHE A 99 -15.94 -6.48 17.60
CA PHE A 99 -15.89 -6.96 16.22
C PHE A 99 -16.79 -6.19 15.27
N HIS A 100 -17.76 -5.45 15.82
CA HIS A 100 -18.70 -4.64 15.06
C HIS A 100 -19.05 -3.36 15.80
N ALA A 101 -19.31 -2.30 15.06
CA ALA A 101 -19.65 -0.99 15.61
C ALA A 101 -21.04 -0.53 15.13
N GLU A 102 -21.63 0.36 15.89
CA GLU A 102 -22.81 1.10 15.46
C GLU A 102 -22.46 2.00 14.28
N THR A 103 -23.36 2.07 13.30
CA THR A 103 -23.15 2.98 12.16
C THR A 103 -23.33 4.42 12.63
N ARG A 104 -22.42 5.29 12.22
CA ARG A 104 -22.48 6.72 12.55
C ARG A 104 -23.85 7.35 12.26
N PRO A 105 -24.31 8.33 13.03
CA PRO A 105 -23.57 9.04 14.11
C PRO A 105 -23.48 8.28 15.44
N GLY A 106 -23.97 7.06 15.52
CA GLY A 106 -23.84 6.22 16.68
C GLY A 106 -22.36 5.89 16.97
N THR A 107 -22.05 5.62 18.26
CA THR A 107 -20.68 5.41 18.73
C THR A 107 -20.56 4.21 19.66
N ALA A 108 -21.59 3.36 19.70
CA ALA A 108 -21.60 2.14 20.49
C ALA A 108 -20.93 0.98 19.74
N SER A 109 -20.49 0.00 20.48
CA SER A 109 -20.16 -1.32 19.96
C SER A 109 -21.41 -2.15 19.79
N LYS A 110 -21.39 -3.11 18.86
CA LYS A 110 -22.47 -4.09 18.67
C LYS A 110 -21.96 -5.48 19.00
N LEU A 111 -22.83 -6.26 19.64
CA LEU A 111 -22.58 -7.68 19.84
C LEU A 111 -22.52 -8.38 18.48
N TYR A 112 -21.47 -9.13 18.24
CA TYR A 112 -21.29 -9.82 16.97
C TYR A 112 -20.46 -11.10 17.15
N GLU A 113 -20.89 -12.19 16.51
CA GLU A 113 -20.16 -13.45 16.50
C GLU A 113 -19.45 -13.64 15.16
N LEU A 114 -18.13 -13.77 15.18
CA LEU A 114 -17.32 -13.97 13.96
C LEU A 114 -17.43 -15.40 13.39
N ALA A 115 -17.81 -16.36 14.22
CA ALA A 115 -17.92 -17.75 13.78
C ALA A 115 -19.04 -17.92 12.74
N GLY A 116 -18.89 -18.93 11.87
CA GLY A 116 -19.94 -19.35 10.95
C GLY A 116 -19.82 -18.82 9.51
N TYR A 117 -18.77 -18.06 9.17
CA TYR A 117 -18.48 -17.75 7.77
C TYR A 117 -17.84 -18.97 7.09
N ASP A 118 -18.34 -19.32 5.91
CA ASP A 118 -17.85 -20.47 5.10
C ASP A 118 -16.92 -19.96 3.99
N TRP A 119 -15.61 -20.05 4.22
CA TRP A 119 -14.58 -19.56 3.32
C TRP A 119 -14.44 -20.45 2.07
N GLY A 120 -14.39 -19.83 0.90
CA GLY A 120 -14.18 -20.50 -0.39
C GLY A 120 -12.78 -20.36 -0.96
N ASP A 121 -11.86 -19.72 -0.24
CA ASP A 121 -10.53 -19.30 -0.70
C ASP A 121 -9.40 -20.33 -0.47
N GLY A 122 -9.69 -21.53 0.01
CA GLY A 122 -8.68 -22.54 0.36
C GLY A 122 -7.68 -22.87 -0.76
N ALA A 123 -8.10 -22.82 -2.03
CA ALA A 123 -7.19 -23.03 -3.16
C ALA A 123 -6.21 -21.87 -3.34
N TYR A 124 -6.67 -20.65 -3.11
CA TYR A 124 -5.83 -19.44 -3.15
C TYR A 124 -4.78 -19.48 -2.05
N LEU A 125 -5.19 -19.71 -0.80
CA LEU A 125 -4.28 -19.78 0.34
C LEU A 125 -3.21 -20.86 0.17
N ALA A 126 -3.57 -22.02 -0.37
CA ALA A 126 -2.62 -23.10 -0.65
C ALA A 126 -1.60 -22.76 -1.77
N ALA A 127 -1.93 -21.81 -2.64
CA ALA A 127 -1.06 -21.37 -3.74
C ALA A 127 -0.21 -20.12 -3.39
N LYS A 128 -0.40 -19.52 -2.22
CA LYS A 128 0.38 -18.33 -1.78
C LYS A 128 1.87 -18.62 -1.78
N GLN A 129 2.65 -17.64 -2.18
CA GLN A 129 4.11 -17.69 -2.22
C GLN A 129 4.70 -16.32 -1.86
N PRO A 130 5.97 -16.27 -1.42
CA PRO A 130 6.65 -15.01 -1.16
C PRO A 130 6.61 -14.07 -2.35
N VAL A 131 6.56 -12.76 -2.09
CA VAL A 131 6.34 -11.70 -3.09
C VAL A 131 7.59 -11.34 -3.90
N TYR A 132 8.78 -11.76 -3.46
CA TYR A 132 10.05 -11.20 -3.95
C TYR A 132 10.29 -11.38 -5.44
N ASP A 133 10.11 -12.60 -5.95
CA ASP A 133 10.33 -12.98 -7.35
C ASP A 133 9.02 -13.14 -8.15
N ARG A 134 7.98 -12.41 -7.73
CA ARG A 134 6.64 -12.44 -8.30
C ARG A 134 6.17 -11.04 -8.70
N PRO A 135 5.27 -10.91 -9.68
CA PRO A 135 4.70 -9.62 -9.97
C PRO A 135 3.78 -9.19 -8.83
N LEU A 136 3.85 -7.93 -8.44
CA LEU A 136 2.91 -7.30 -7.53
C LEU A 136 2.50 -5.95 -8.12
N ASN A 137 1.24 -5.88 -8.55
CA ASN A 137 0.61 -4.70 -9.12
C ASN A 137 -0.60 -4.35 -8.26
N ILE A 138 -0.45 -3.33 -7.42
CA ILE A 138 -1.40 -2.97 -6.39
C ILE A 138 -2.34 -1.88 -6.91
N TYR A 139 -3.63 -2.08 -6.74
CA TYR A 139 -4.68 -1.08 -6.91
C TYR A 139 -5.09 -0.58 -5.52
N GLU A 140 -4.68 0.63 -5.15
CA GLU A 140 -5.05 1.27 -3.90
C GLU A 140 -6.45 1.87 -4.02
N VAL A 141 -7.34 1.57 -3.05
CA VAL A 141 -8.76 1.90 -3.13
C VAL A 141 -9.31 2.45 -1.83
N HIS A 142 -10.02 3.58 -1.92
CA HIS A 142 -10.93 4.05 -0.88
C HIS A 142 -12.35 3.57 -1.21
N LEU A 143 -12.86 2.59 -0.47
CA LEU A 143 -14.14 1.93 -0.77
C LEU A 143 -15.32 2.90 -0.86
N GLY A 144 -15.36 3.92 0.01
CA GLY A 144 -16.46 4.89 0.10
C GLY A 144 -16.55 5.85 -1.08
N SER A 145 -15.51 5.95 -1.93
CA SER A 145 -15.48 6.86 -3.07
C SER A 145 -15.04 6.18 -4.38
N TRP A 146 -14.89 4.85 -4.39
CA TRP A 146 -14.67 4.13 -5.63
C TRP A 146 -15.94 4.19 -6.49
N ARG A 147 -17.08 3.82 -5.91
CA ARG A 147 -18.39 3.93 -6.53
C ARG A 147 -19.47 4.17 -5.48
N ARG A 148 -20.51 4.93 -5.84
CA ARG A 148 -21.69 5.17 -5.01
C ARG A 148 -22.97 4.75 -5.72
N ARG A 149 -24.02 4.48 -4.95
CA ARG A 149 -25.38 4.25 -5.46
C ARG A 149 -25.96 5.55 -6.03
N GLU A 150 -26.94 5.47 -6.90
CA GLU A 150 -27.60 6.64 -7.53
C GLU A 150 -28.15 7.65 -6.51
N ASN A 151 -28.56 7.19 -5.35
CA ASN A 151 -29.03 8.05 -4.25
C ASN A 151 -27.90 8.67 -3.40
N GLY A 152 -26.63 8.41 -3.76
CA GLY A 152 -25.45 8.88 -3.05
C GLY A 152 -24.98 8.00 -1.88
N ASP A 153 -25.67 6.93 -1.54
CA ASP A 153 -25.27 5.99 -0.49
C ASP A 153 -24.02 5.20 -0.87
N PHE A 154 -23.32 4.68 0.13
CA PHE A 154 -22.21 3.77 -0.08
C PHE A 154 -22.68 2.43 -0.68
N TYR A 155 -21.82 1.82 -1.46
CA TYR A 155 -21.92 0.40 -1.74
C TYR A 155 -21.57 -0.39 -0.47
N ASP A 156 -22.28 -1.50 -0.26
CA ASP A 156 -21.90 -2.46 0.78
C ASP A 156 -20.72 -3.34 0.35
N TYR A 157 -20.09 -4.00 1.33
CA TYR A 157 -18.94 -4.89 1.07
C TYR A 157 -19.22 -5.95 0.02
N ARG A 158 -20.45 -6.51 -0.02
CA ARG A 158 -20.80 -7.56 -0.99
C ARG A 158 -20.87 -7.01 -2.41
N SER A 159 -21.57 -5.89 -2.60
CA SER A 159 -21.65 -5.23 -3.91
C SER A 159 -20.26 -4.79 -4.39
N LEU A 160 -19.43 -4.24 -3.47
CA LEU A 160 -18.05 -3.89 -3.78
C LEU A 160 -17.21 -5.12 -4.15
N ALA A 161 -17.38 -6.24 -3.44
CA ALA A 161 -16.67 -7.48 -3.72
C ALA A 161 -16.91 -7.96 -5.16
N ASP A 162 -18.16 -7.99 -5.59
CA ASP A 162 -18.53 -8.46 -6.92
C ASP A 162 -17.98 -7.55 -8.03
N GLU A 163 -18.20 -6.23 -7.90
CA GLU A 163 -17.81 -5.27 -8.95
C GLU A 163 -16.28 -4.99 -8.94
N LEU A 164 -15.69 -4.72 -7.79
CA LEU A 164 -14.29 -4.34 -7.70
C LEU A 164 -13.37 -5.51 -8.03
N SER A 165 -13.70 -6.74 -7.60
CA SER A 165 -12.86 -7.90 -7.91
C SER A 165 -12.82 -8.20 -9.41
N GLU A 166 -13.95 -8.02 -10.11
CA GLU A 166 -14.01 -8.18 -11.56
C GLU A 166 -13.23 -7.07 -12.27
N TYR A 167 -13.42 -5.83 -11.84
CA TYR A 167 -12.76 -4.65 -12.39
C TYR A 167 -11.24 -4.72 -12.24
N ALA A 168 -10.73 -5.01 -11.05
CA ALA A 168 -9.30 -5.11 -10.79
C ALA A 168 -8.65 -6.26 -11.58
N ALA A 169 -9.29 -7.42 -11.63
CA ALA A 169 -8.82 -8.56 -12.43
C ALA A 169 -8.79 -8.24 -13.94
N ASP A 170 -9.83 -7.59 -14.47
CA ASP A 170 -9.89 -7.19 -15.88
C ASP A 170 -8.77 -6.20 -16.24
N LEU A 171 -8.48 -5.26 -15.37
CA LEU A 171 -7.40 -4.28 -15.55
C LEU A 171 -5.99 -4.85 -15.31
N GLY A 172 -5.85 -6.09 -14.85
CA GLY A 172 -4.55 -6.71 -14.62
C GLY A 172 -3.88 -6.24 -13.33
N TYR A 173 -4.66 -5.93 -12.31
CA TYR A 173 -4.19 -5.83 -10.93
C TYR A 173 -4.28 -7.20 -10.26
N ASN A 174 -3.29 -7.58 -9.49
CA ASN A 174 -3.28 -8.82 -8.74
C ASN A 174 -3.23 -8.62 -7.21
N CYS A 175 -3.34 -7.38 -6.78
CA CYS A 175 -3.47 -7.00 -5.38
C CYS A 175 -4.35 -5.74 -5.28
N VAL A 176 -5.21 -5.70 -4.25
CA VAL A 176 -5.95 -4.52 -3.83
C VAL A 176 -5.43 -4.10 -2.45
N GLU A 177 -5.04 -2.84 -2.31
CA GLU A 177 -4.72 -2.23 -1.03
C GLU A 177 -5.89 -1.34 -0.61
N LEU A 178 -6.52 -1.69 0.50
CA LEU A 178 -7.64 -0.93 1.05
C LEU A 178 -7.12 0.19 1.95
N MET A 179 -7.44 1.43 1.64
CA MET A 179 -7.33 2.51 2.61
C MET A 179 -8.09 2.10 3.89
N PRO A 180 -7.77 2.69 5.07
CA PRO A 180 -8.22 2.11 6.34
C PRO A 180 -9.72 1.82 6.39
N VAL A 181 -10.06 0.55 6.65
CA VAL A 181 -11.44 0.09 6.91
C VAL A 181 -11.64 -0.33 8.36
N THR A 182 -10.67 -0.14 9.23
CA THR A 182 -10.88 -0.16 10.69
C THR A 182 -11.87 0.91 11.07
N GLU A 183 -12.79 0.66 12.02
CA GLU A 183 -13.86 1.62 12.33
C GLU A 183 -13.33 2.99 12.76
N TYR A 184 -13.95 4.06 12.24
CA TYR A 184 -13.54 5.45 12.46
C TYR A 184 -14.76 6.38 12.47
N PRO A 185 -14.76 7.51 13.25
CA PRO A 185 -15.93 8.37 13.40
C PRO A 185 -16.08 9.39 12.25
N LEU A 186 -14.98 9.88 11.67
CA LEU A 186 -14.94 11.03 10.76
C LEU A 186 -14.55 10.63 9.33
N ASP A 187 -15.45 10.84 8.36
CA ASP A 187 -15.18 10.53 6.94
C ASP A 187 -13.99 11.29 6.37
N ASP A 188 -13.83 12.56 6.77
CA ASP A 188 -12.74 13.44 6.34
C ASP A 188 -11.35 12.93 6.77
N SER A 189 -11.30 11.95 7.68
CA SER A 189 -10.05 11.29 8.07
C SER A 189 -9.64 10.16 7.13
N TRP A 190 -10.49 9.81 6.13
CA TRP A 190 -10.27 8.70 5.20
C TRP A 190 -10.03 7.35 5.87
N GLY A 191 -10.35 7.25 7.16
CA GLY A 191 -10.13 6.08 8.00
C GLY A 191 -8.86 6.13 8.86
N TYR A 192 -8.00 7.14 8.73
CA TYR A 192 -6.77 7.23 9.52
C TYR A 192 -6.96 7.65 10.98
N GLN A 193 -8.16 8.06 11.39
CA GLN A 193 -8.49 8.36 12.79
C GLN A 193 -9.35 7.23 13.40
N CYS A 194 -8.72 6.09 13.65
CA CYS A 194 -9.39 4.87 14.11
C CYS A 194 -9.94 4.97 15.54
N THR A 195 -11.11 4.33 15.77
CA THR A 195 -11.69 4.08 17.09
C THR A 195 -11.87 2.59 17.36
N GLY A 196 -11.98 1.74 16.32
CA GLY A 196 -12.23 0.30 16.46
C GLY A 196 -11.17 -0.53 15.74
N TYR A 197 -10.16 -1.04 16.46
CA TYR A 197 -9.03 -1.77 15.90
C TYR A 197 -9.32 -3.22 15.51
N PHE A 198 -10.49 -3.74 15.87
CA PHE A 198 -10.95 -5.10 15.57
C PHE A 198 -12.29 -5.12 14.80
N ALA A 199 -12.82 -3.97 14.42
CA ALA A 199 -14.06 -3.87 13.69
C ALA A 199 -13.83 -3.32 12.28
N PRO A 200 -14.22 -4.03 11.21
CA PRO A 200 -14.38 -3.39 9.92
C PRO A 200 -15.47 -2.34 9.99
N THR A 201 -15.26 -1.20 9.34
CA THR A 201 -16.21 -0.09 9.45
C THR A 201 -17.61 -0.51 9.03
N SER A 202 -18.57 -0.19 9.89
CA SER A 202 -20.00 -0.49 9.69
C SER A 202 -20.64 0.29 8.53
N ARG A 203 -19.92 1.23 7.93
CA ARG A 203 -20.38 2.01 6.77
C ARG A 203 -20.76 1.14 5.59
N TYR A 204 -20.06 0.02 5.42
CA TYR A 204 -20.17 -0.84 4.24
C TYR A 204 -20.80 -2.21 4.57
N GLY A 205 -21.20 -2.45 5.81
CA GLY A 205 -21.85 -3.70 6.20
C GLY A 205 -21.32 -4.34 7.47
N THR A 206 -21.44 -5.65 7.54
CA THR A 206 -21.07 -6.46 8.70
C THR A 206 -19.66 -7.06 8.55
N PRO A 207 -19.08 -7.60 9.64
CA PRO A 207 -17.84 -8.37 9.57
C PRO A 207 -17.90 -9.54 8.58
N HIS A 208 -19.00 -10.31 8.53
CA HIS A 208 -19.16 -11.39 7.54
C HIS A 208 -19.25 -10.86 6.08
N ASP A 209 -19.78 -9.66 5.88
CA ASP A 209 -19.78 -9.04 4.54
C ASP A 209 -18.36 -8.64 4.11
N PHE A 210 -17.53 -8.23 5.06
CA PHE A 210 -16.11 -7.98 4.77
C PHE A 210 -15.32 -9.29 4.53
N MET A 211 -15.64 -10.37 5.27
CA MET A 211 -15.10 -11.71 4.95
C MET A 211 -15.47 -12.13 3.51
N TYR A 212 -16.72 -11.90 3.10
CA TYR A 212 -17.15 -12.15 1.72
C TYR A 212 -16.35 -11.33 0.71
N PHE A 213 -16.07 -10.06 1.03
CA PHE A 213 -15.26 -9.20 0.16
C PHE A 213 -13.87 -9.82 -0.08
N VAL A 214 -13.18 -10.24 0.97
CA VAL A 214 -11.85 -10.85 0.87
C VAL A 214 -11.92 -12.19 0.12
N ASP A 215 -12.89 -13.04 0.45
CA ASP A 215 -13.10 -14.34 -0.21
C ASP A 215 -13.31 -14.20 -1.71
N MET A 216 -14.09 -13.20 -2.16
CA MET A 216 -14.30 -12.94 -3.57
C MET A 216 -13.06 -12.42 -4.30
N MET A 217 -12.24 -11.60 -3.64
CA MET A 217 -10.93 -11.19 -4.18
C MET A 217 -10.02 -12.42 -4.38
N HIS A 218 -9.90 -13.27 -3.37
CA HIS A 218 -9.09 -14.49 -3.42
C HIS A 218 -9.55 -15.47 -4.50
N ARG A 219 -10.85 -15.65 -4.68
CA ARG A 219 -11.39 -16.51 -5.76
C ARG A 219 -11.03 -16.02 -7.16
N ARG A 220 -10.71 -14.74 -7.33
CA ARG A 220 -10.20 -14.15 -8.56
C ARG A 220 -8.68 -14.06 -8.62
N GLY A 221 -7.96 -14.57 -7.61
CA GLY A 221 -6.50 -14.55 -7.53
C GLY A 221 -5.93 -13.17 -7.18
N ILE A 222 -6.72 -12.33 -6.51
CA ILE A 222 -6.33 -10.98 -6.08
C ILE A 222 -6.04 -11.02 -4.58
N SER A 223 -4.82 -10.62 -4.20
CA SER A 223 -4.43 -10.41 -2.81
C SER A 223 -5.09 -9.18 -2.22
N VAL A 224 -5.30 -9.15 -0.90
CA VAL A 224 -5.86 -8.00 -0.19
C VAL A 224 -4.89 -7.54 0.91
N ILE A 225 -4.44 -6.29 0.82
CA ILE A 225 -3.65 -5.60 1.85
C ILE A 225 -4.56 -4.58 2.54
N LEU A 226 -4.48 -4.49 3.87
CA LEU A 226 -5.14 -3.45 4.64
C LEU A 226 -4.14 -2.36 5.02
N ASP A 227 -4.50 -1.12 4.79
CA ASP A 227 -3.81 0.02 5.38
C ASP A 227 -4.18 0.10 6.88
N TRP A 228 -3.21 -0.20 7.73
CA TRP A 228 -3.39 -0.37 9.18
C TRP A 228 -2.60 0.71 9.95
N VAL A 229 -3.27 1.36 10.89
CA VAL A 229 -2.80 2.60 11.55
C VAL A 229 -2.39 2.34 13.00
N PRO A 230 -1.20 1.80 13.29
CA PRO A 230 -0.71 1.60 14.66
C PRO A 230 0.06 2.80 15.22
N ALA A 231 0.29 3.84 14.40
CA ALA A 231 1.08 5.00 14.79
C ALA A 231 0.34 5.89 15.79
N HIS A 232 -0.96 6.01 15.62
CA HIS A 232 -1.77 6.95 16.41
C HIS A 232 -3.26 6.58 16.41
N PHE A 233 -4.04 7.24 17.26
CA PHE A 233 -5.49 7.13 17.30
C PHE A 233 -6.16 8.49 17.60
N CYS A 234 -7.45 8.60 17.28
CA CYS A 234 -8.20 9.84 17.44
C CYS A 234 -8.49 10.18 18.91
N LYS A 235 -8.88 11.44 19.17
CA LYS A 235 -9.20 11.96 20.51
C LYS A 235 -10.71 11.94 20.82
N ASP A 236 -11.48 11.14 20.14
CA ASP A 236 -12.89 10.97 20.41
C ASP A 236 -13.09 10.32 21.77
N GLU A 237 -13.93 10.94 22.62
CA GLU A 237 -14.10 10.55 24.03
C GLU A 237 -14.59 9.10 24.20
N HIS A 238 -15.36 8.60 23.24
CA HIS A 238 -15.84 7.22 23.26
C HIS A 238 -14.78 6.20 22.86
N GLY A 239 -13.65 6.64 22.27
CA GLY A 239 -12.53 5.79 21.84
C GLY A 239 -11.53 5.50 22.97
N LEU A 240 -10.26 5.35 22.57
CA LEU A 240 -9.19 4.89 23.47
C LEU A 240 -8.60 5.97 24.37
N ILE A 241 -8.80 7.26 24.04
CA ILE A 241 -8.21 8.39 24.79
C ILE A 241 -8.54 8.32 26.28
N ASP A 242 -7.54 8.46 27.15
CA ASP A 242 -7.68 8.47 28.59
C ASP A 242 -8.72 7.43 29.09
N PHE A 243 -8.58 6.17 28.60
CA PHE A 243 -9.65 5.16 28.59
C PHE A 243 -10.30 4.91 29.95
N ASP A 244 -9.53 4.92 31.02
CA ASP A 244 -9.99 4.70 32.38
C ASP A 244 -9.84 5.94 33.29
N GLY A 245 -9.74 7.12 32.67
CA GLY A 245 -9.57 8.41 33.32
C GLY A 245 -8.12 8.88 33.40
N GLU A 246 -7.20 8.05 32.92
CA GLU A 246 -5.76 8.33 32.81
C GLU A 246 -5.23 7.81 31.47
N PRO A 247 -4.01 8.20 31.02
CA PRO A 247 -3.37 7.62 29.84
C PRO A 247 -3.21 6.10 29.98
N CYS A 248 -3.97 5.36 29.17
CA CYS A 248 -4.07 3.91 29.24
C CYS A 248 -3.42 3.25 28.02
N TYR A 249 -3.77 3.70 26.82
CA TYR A 249 -3.19 3.24 25.56
C TYR A 249 -2.10 4.17 25.03
N GLU A 250 -2.14 5.43 25.40
CA GLU A 250 -1.18 6.47 25.03
C GLU A 250 -0.07 6.64 26.05
N TYR A 251 1.03 7.28 25.62
CA TYR A 251 2.12 7.66 26.54
C TYR A 251 1.63 8.59 27.66
N ALA A 252 2.10 8.35 28.89
CA ALA A 252 1.87 9.25 30.01
C ALA A 252 2.65 10.57 29.86
N ASP A 253 3.85 10.56 29.23
CA ASP A 253 4.66 11.75 28.96
C ASP A 253 3.98 12.65 27.92
N PRO A 254 3.58 13.91 28.27
CA PRO A 254 2.95 14.83 27.33
C PRO A 254 3.77 15.10 26.07
N LYS A 255 5.10 15.03 26.14
CA LYS A 255 6.01 15.26 25.01
C LYS A 255 6.11 14.07 24.06
N LYS A 256 5.62 12.88 24.46
CA LYS A 256 5.52 11.69 23.60
C LYS A 256 4.09 11.43 23.15
N ARG A 257 3.09 11.91 23.90
CA ARG A 257 1.68 11.52 23.83
C ARG A 257 0.97 11.93 22.55
N GLU A 258 1.35 13.02 21.89
CA GLU A 258 0.58 13.63 20.81
C GLU A 258 1.39 13.82 19.54
N HIS A 259 0.72 13.63 18.41
CA HIS A 259 1.08 14.23 17.12
C HIS A 259 0.29 15.54 16.97
N ALA A 260 0.90 16.67 17.33
CA ALA A 260 0.22 17.97 17.35
C ALA A 260 -0.31 18.37 15.96
N GLY A 261 0.44 18.09 14.90
CA GLY A 261 0.05 18.39 13.52
C GLY A 261 -1.16 17.59 13.01
N TRP A 262 -1.41 16.41 13.58
CA TRP A 262 -2.53 15.54 13.19
C TRP A 262 -3.69 15.57 14.20
N GLY A 263 -3.48 16.17 15.36
CA GLY A 263 -4.47 16.21 16.43
C GLY A 263 -4.75 14.86 17.08
N THR A 264 -3.83 13.90 17.01
CA THR A 264 -4.02 12.50 17.45
C THR A 264 -3.16 12.15 18.65
N ARG A 265 -3.47 11.03 19.33
CA ARG A 265 -2.66 10.42 20.40
C ARG A 265 -1.70 9.39 19.82
N VAL A 266 -0.54 9.22 20.44
CA VAL A 266 0.47 8.22 20.12
C VAL A 266 0.36 7.06 21.08
N PHE A 267 0.36 5.82 20.58
CA PHE A 267 0.37 4.61 21.40
C PHE A 267 1.64 4.50 22.24
N ASP A 268 1.50 4.01 23.48
CA ASP A 268 2.65 3.71 24.35
C ASP A 268 3.26 2.35 23.98
N TYR A 269 4.21 2.35 23.05
CA TYR A 269 4.89 1.12 22.61
C TYR A 269 5.78 0.49 23.70
N GLY A 270 6.10 1.23 24.76
CA GLY A 270 6.84 0.71 25.91
C GLY A 270 5.97 -0.10 26.87
N ARG A 271 4.64 0.03 26.78
CA ARG A 271 3.69 -0.66 27.65
C ARG A 271 3.32 -2.02 27.05
N GLY A 272 3.60 -3.09 27.77
CA GLY A 272 3.40 -4.46 27.26
C GLY A 272 1.97 -4.76 26.83
N GLU A 273 0.98 -4.26 27.59
CA GLU A 273 -0.45 -4.44 27.30
C GLU A 273 -0.85 -3.75 25.99
N VAL A 274 -0.29 -2.58 25.71
CA VAL A 274 -0.52 -1.83 24.46
C VAL A 274 0.15 -2.51 23.28
N LYS A 275 1.40 -3.01 23.47
CA LYS A 275 2.05 -3.87 22.46
C LYS A 275 1.19 -5.09 22.15
N SER A 276 0.71 -5.80 23.16
CA SER A 276 -0.15 -6.98 22.99
C SER A 276 -1.47 -6.63 22.31
N PHE A 277 -2.07 -5.47 22.60
CA PHE A 277 -3.26 -4.96 21.90
C PHE A 277 -3.02 -4.82 20.41
N LEU A 278 -1.95 -4.11 20.02
CA LEU A 278 -1.61 -3.87 18.61
C LEU A 278 -1.18 -5.17 17.89
N LEU A 279 -0.36 -6.02 18.53
CA LEU A 279 0.01 -7.32 17.96
C LEU A 279 -1.22 -8.21 17.73
N SER A 280 -2.17 -8.19 18.67
CA SER A 280 -3.42 -8.95 18.56
C SER A 280 -4.31 -8.37 17.45
N SER A 281 -4.35 -7.06 17.24
CA SER A 281 -5.07 -6.45 16.14
C SER A 281 -4.49 -6.87 14.80
N ALA A 282 -3.17 -6.77 14.61
CA ALA A 282 -2.53 -7.21 13.37
C ALA A 282 -2.78 -8.70 13.09
N ALA A 283 -2.59 -9.56 14.09
CA ALA A 283 -2.84 -10.98 13.95
C ALA A 283 -4.32 -11.33 13.66
N TYR A 284 -5.25 -10.56 14.23
CA TYR A 284 -6.68 -10.69 13.99
C TYR A 284 -7.04 -10.45 12.52
N TRP A 285 -6.60 -9.37 11.93
CA TRP A 285 -6.85 -9.06 10.53
C TRP A 285 -6.28 -10.13 9.59
N LEU A 286 -5.09 -10.65 9.89
CA LEU A 286 -4.47 -11.69 9.09
C LEU A 286 -5.15 -13.07 9.24
N ARG A 287 -5.64 -13.41 10.45
CA ARG A 287 -6.21 -14.74 10.74
C ARG A 287 -7.69 -14.83 10.46
N GLU A 288 -8.48 -13.85 10.96
CA GLU A 288 -9.93 -13.95 10.93
C GLU A 288 -10.51 -13.44 9.59
N TYR A 289 -9.78 -12.57 8.88
CA TYR A 289 -10.17 -12.07 7.56
C TYR A 289 -9.28 -12.57 6.42
N HIS A 290 -8.34 -13.45 6.68
CA HIS A 290 -7.42 -14.01 5.68
C HIS A 290 -6.67 -12.95 4.86
N LEU A 291 -6.44 -11.75 5.40
CA LEU A 291 -5.73 -10.70 4.67
C LEU A 291 -4.31 -11.16 4.29
N ASP A 292 -3.88 -10.76 3.11
CA ASP A 292 -2.56 -11.11 2.57
C ASP A 292 -1.44 -10.23 3.10
N GLY A 293 -1.78 -9.09 3.71
CA GLY A 293 -0.79 -8.18 4.25
C GLY A 293 -1.37 -6.98 4.94
N LEU A 294 -0.45 -6.22 5.55
CA LEU A 294 -0.73 -4.94 6.17
C LEU A 294 0.25 -3.90 5.62
N ARG A 295 -0.26 -2.78 5.15
CA ARG A 295 0.52 -1.56 4.99
C ARG A 295 0.48 -0.83 6.33
N VAL A 296 1.65 -0.61 6.93
CA VAL A 296 1.77 0.05 8.23
C VAL A 296 1.97 1.54 7.99
N ASP A 297 0.96 2.30 8.39
CA ASP A 297 0.90 3.75 8.23
C ASP A 297 1.95 4.47 9.09
N ALA A 298 2.53 5.54 8.54
CA ALA A 298 3.35 6.53 9.25
C ALA A 298 4.50 5.95 10.09
N VAL A 299 5.19 4.90 9.61
CA VAL A 299 6.31 4.27 10.33
C VAL A 299 7.39 5.28 10.72
N ALA A 300 7.68 6.26 9.87
CA ALA A 300 8.63 7.33 10.19
C ALA A 300 8.27 8.07 11.49
N SER A 301 6.99 8.35 11.72
CA SER A 301 6.52 9.03 12.93
C SER A 301 6.68 8.19 14.21
N MET A 302 6.71 6.86 14.04
CA MET A 302 6.94 5.92 15.15
C MET A 302 8.42 5.83 15.52
N LEU A 303 9.31 5.87 14.51
CA LEU A 303 10.75 5.66 14.70
C LEU A 303 11.45 6.83 15.40
N TYR A 304 10.93 8.05 15.29
CA TYR A 304 11.60 9.26 15.77
C TYR A 304 10.78 10.01 16.81
N LEU A 305 11.36 10.21 17.99
CA LEU A 305 10.75 10.95 19.12
C LEU A 305 10.57 12.45 18.81
N ASP A 306 11.35 12.98 17.89
CA ASP A 306 11.32 14.38 17.45
C ASP A 306 10.51 14.59 16.16
N TYR A 307 9.85 13.55 15.63
CA TYR A 307 9.07 13.66 14.39
C TYR A 307 7.96 14.74 14.51
N GLY A 308 8.04 15.76 13.65
CA GLY A 308 7.07 16.87 13.64
C GLY A 308 7.09 17.74 14.90
N ARG A 309 8.19 17.76 15.67
CA ARG A 309 8.36 18.53 16.90
C ARG A 309 9.56 19.45 16.82
N GLU A 310 9.43 20.60 17.47
CA GLU A 310 10.52 21.56 17.58
C GLU A 310 11.51 21.19 18.70
N ALA A 311 12.68 21.83 18.70
CA ALA A 311 13.68 21.62 19.72
C ALA A 311 13.13 21.95 21.12
N GLY A 312 13.20 20.98 22.04
CA GLY A 312 12.66 21.09 23.41
C GLY A 312 11.22 20.62 23.60
N GLU A 313 10.52 20.27 22.52
CA GLU A 313 9.15 19.74 22.55
C GLU A 313 9.09 18.21 22.62
N TRP A 314 10.21 17.52 22.63
CA TRP A 314 10.32 16.07 22.71
C TRP A 314 11.27 15.63 23.82
N THR A 315 11.12 14.38 24.25
CA THR A 315 11.94 13.76 25.30
C THR A 315 12.89 12.74 24.66
N PRO A 316 14.23 12.91 24.82
CA PRO A 316 15.21 11.94 24.33
C PRO A 316 14.99 10.53 24.89
N ASN A 317 15.43 9.52 24.16
CA ASN A 317 15.45 8.14 24.66
C ASN A 317 16.48 7.96 25.79
N LYS A 318 16.49 6.79 26.40
CA LYS A 318 17.39 6.45 27.52
C LYS A 318 18.91 6.60 27.24
N ASN A 319 19.26 6.65 25.92
CA ASN A 319 20.65 6.84 25.48
C ASN A 319 20.94 8.29 25.06
N GLY A 320 19.97 9.19 25.19
CA GLY A 320 20.06 10.59 24.78
C GLY A 320 19.83 10.87 23.31
N GLY A 321 19.46 9.86 22.52
CA GLY A 321 19.13 9.98 21.09
C GLY A 321 17.66 10.29 20.85
N HIS A 322 17.31 10.46 19.56
CA HIS A 322 15.96 10.77 19.10
C HIS A 322 15.20 9.54 18.59
N GLU A 323 15.83 8.38 18.49
CA GLU A 323 15.17 7.15 18.06
C GLU A 323 14.19 6.67 19.15
N ASN A 324 12.99 6.30 18.76
CA ASN A 324 12.02 5.67 19.65
C ASN A 324 12.31 4.16 19.78
N LEU A 325 13.15 3.81 20.76
CA LEU A 325 13.59 2.43 20.97
C LEU A 325 12.42 1.48 21.27
N GLU A 326 11.34 1.98 21.88
CA GLU A 326 10.13 1.23 22.22
C GLU A 326 9.34 0.88 20.95
N ALA A 327 9.19 1.83 20.03
CA ALA A 327 8.53 1.60 18.74
C ALA A 327 9.35 0.69 17.82
N ILE A 328 10.69 0.80 17.81
CA ILE A 328 11.57 -0.10 17.06
C ILE A 328 11.40 -1.54 17.53
N ASP A 329 11.36 -1.76 18.85
CA ASP A 329 11.12 -3.08 19.43
C ASP A 329 9.72 -3.60 19.10
N PHE A 330 8.70 -2.74 19.15
CA PHE A 330 7.34 -3.08 18.72
C PHE A 330 7.27 -3.48 17.24
N LEU A 331 7.86 -2.71 16.32
CA LEU A 331 7.85 -3.01 14.88
C LEU A 331 8.51 -4.36 14.55
N ARG A 332 9.60 -4.68 15.24
CA ARG A 332 10.25 -6.00 15.14
C ARG A 332 9.36 -7.12 15.63
N ALA A 333 8.70 -6.91 16.76
CA ALA A 333 7.75 -7.88 17.32
C ALA A 333 6.53 -8.05 16.41
N LEU A 334 6.01 -6.96 15.84
CA LEU A 334 4.90 -6.94 14.88
C LEU A 334 5.20 -7.80 13.66
N ASN A 335 6.32 -7.56 12.99
CA ASN A 335 6.70 -8.31 11.81
C ASN A 335 6.95 -9.80 12.16
N THR A 336 7.61 -10.09 13.28
CA THR A 336 7.80 -11.46 13.75
C THR A 336 6.47 -12.18 13.98
N ALA A 337 5.50 -11.50 14.61
CA ALA A 337 4.17 -12.07 14.86
C ALA A 337 3.38 -12.27 13.55
N ALA A 338 3.44 -11.31 12.62
CA ALA A 338 2.76 -11.41 11.34
C ALA A 338 3.28 -12.60 10.50
N PHE A 339 4.60 -12.76 10.39
CA PHE A 339 5.21 -13.89 9.70
C PHE A 339 4.98 -15.24 10.41
N ALA A 340 4.72 -15.25 11.71
CA ALA A 340 4.30 -16.45 12.43
C ALA A 340 2.84 -16.84 12.13
N VAL A 341 1.99 -15.89 11.74
CA VAL A 341 0.62 -16.15 11.26
C VAL A 341 0.65 -16.70 9.83
N ASP A 342 1.34 -16.00 8.93
CA ASP A 342 1.49 -16.39 7.53
C ASP A 342 2.92 -16.11 7.05
N PRO A 343 3.72 -17.14 6.71
CA PRO A 343 5.09 -16.93 6.22
C PRO A 343 5.17 -16.19 4.87
N ASN A 344 4.05 -16.06 4.16
CA ASN A 344 3.95 -15.35 2.88
C ASN A 344 3.27 -13.97 3.01
N VAL A 345 3.07 -13.48 4.23
CA VAL A 345 2.44 -12.19 4.49
C VAL A 345 3.22 -11.03 3.86
N MET A 346 2.51 -10.03 3.37
CA MET A 346 3.08 -8.77 2.88
C MET A 346 3.01 -7.70 3.97
N MET A 347 4.14 -7.44 4.62
CA MET A 347 4.29 -6.35 5.59
C MET A 347 4.98 -5.17 4.91
N VAL A 348 4.20 -4.13 4.61
CA VAL A 348 4.64 -2.97 3.82
C VAL A 348 4.80 -1.76 4.74
N ALA A 349 5.98 -1.15 4.77
CA ALA A 349 6.21 0.05 5.57
C ALA A 349 5.98 1.33 4.75
N GLU A 350 5.16 2.25 5.26
CA GLU A 350 5.26 3.65 4.87
C GLU A 350 6.33 4.33 5.72
N GLU A 351 7.54 4.38 5.19
CA GLU A 351 8.69 5.00 5.86
C GLU A 351 9.40 5.95 4.89
N SER A 352 9.32 7.26 5.16
CA SER A 352 9.75 8.33 4.25
C SER A 352 11.15 8.85 4.52
N THR A 353 11.84 8.33 5.56
CA THR A 353 13.18 8.78 5.94
C THR A 353 14.27 7.86 5.39
N ALA A 354 15.53 8.16 5.74
CA ALA A 354 16.68 7.33 5.42
C ALA A 354 16.96 6.26 6.49
N TRP A 355 15.93 5.80 7.24
CA TRP A 355 16.12 4.73 8.20
C TRP A 355 16.62 3.47 7.52
N PRO A 356 17.73 2.86 7.99
CA PRO A 356 18.33 1.73 7.31
C PRO A 356 17.66 0.40 7.68
N LEU A 357 17.76 -0.59 6.78
CA LEU A 357 17.38 -1.99 7.01
C LEU A 357 15.89 -2.16 7.38
N VAL A 358 15.01 -1.34 6.80
CA VAL A 358 13.56 -1.47 7.01
C VAL A 358 13.07 -2.84 6.54
N THR A 359 13.54 -3.28 5.37
CA THR A 359 13.11 -4.55 4.74
C THR A 359 14.07 -5.71 4.97
N TYR A 360 14.98 -5.58 5.92
CA TYR A 360 15.87 -6.66 6.31
C TYR A 360 15.30 -7.46 7.48
N PRO A 361 15.64 -8.76 7.58
CA PRO A 361 15.23 -9.61 8.70
C PRO A 361 15.61 -9.05 10.06
N VAL A 362 14.78 -9.29 11.07
CA VAL A 362 15.06 -8.91 12.46
C VAL A 362 16.36 -9.54 12.97
N SER A 363 16.68 -10.77 12.54
CA SER A 363 17.95 -11.45 12.84
C SER A 363 19.18 -10.68 12.40
N ASP A 364 19.05 -9.90 11.32
CA ASP A 364 20.14 -9.14 10.70
C ASP A 364 20.16 -7.68 11.17
N GLY A 365 19.34 -7.37 12.19
CA GLY A 365 19.22 -6.03 12.79
C GLY A 365 18.18 -5.12 12.13
N GLY A 366 17.44 -5.64 11.14
CA GLY A 366 16.40 -4.89 10.44
C GLY A 366 15.11 -4.74 11.26
N LEU A 367 14.11 -4.06 10.66
CA LEU A 367 12.77 -3.93 11.24
C LEU A 367 11.87 -5.14 10.91
N GLY A 368 12.21 -5.93 9.89
CA GLY A 368 11.51 -7.16 9.54
C GLY A 368 10.35 -6.98 8.55
N PHE A 369 10.11 -5.80 7.99
CA PHE A 369 9.20 -5.65 6.85
C PHE A 369 9.75 -6.39 5.64
N ASN A 370 8.89 -6.79 4.72
CA ASN A 370 9.37 -7.36 3.45
C ASN A 370 9.25 -6.37 2.28
N LEU A 371 8.52 -5.29 2.43
CA LEU A 371 8.38 -4.23 1.44
C LEU A 371 8.37 -2.84 2.10
N LYS A 372 8.77 -1.82 1.34
CA LYS A 372 8.76 -0.40 1.75
C LYS A 372 8.32 0.48 0.59
N TRP A 373 7.46 1.47 0.83
CA TRP A 373 7.15 2.48 -0.17
C TRP A 373 8.39 3.33 -0.50
N ASN A 374 8.66 3.54 -1.79
CA ASN A 374 9.75 4.41 -2.26
C ASN A 374 9.26 5.86 -2.39
N MET A 375 9.19 6.56 -1.26
CA MET A 375 8.73 7.95 -1.23
C MET A 375 9.69 8.90 -1.96
N GLY A 376 10.99 8.60 -2.00
CA GLY A 376 11.97 9.38 -2.75
C GLY A 376 11.71 9.33 -4.25
N TRP A 377 11.55 8.13 -4.81
CA TRP A 377 11.18 7.95 -6.21
C TRP A 377 9.86 8.65 -6.55
N MET A 378 8.86 8.49 -5.70
CA MET A 378 7.55 9.12 -5.88
C MET A 378 7.66 10.65 -5.96
N ASN A 379 8.39 11.27 -5.02
CA ASN A 379 8.60 12.72 -5.01
C ASN A 379 9.32 13.21 -6.27
N ASP A 380 10.42 12.53 -6.68
CA ASP A 380 11.17 12.86 -7.88
C ASP A 380 10.29 12.76 -9.13
N MET A 381 9.49 11.69 -9.26
CA MET A 381 8.59 11.51 -10.39
C MET A 381 7.50 12.56 -10.42
N CYS A 382 6.81 12.82 -9.31
CA CYS A 382 5.76 13.83 -9.24
C CYS A 382 6.29 15.25 -9.52
N HIS A 383 7.52 15.55 -9.11
CA HIS A 383 8.18 16.81 -9.48
C HIS A 383 8.45 16.87 -10.99
N TYR A 384 9.12 15.86 -11.55
CA TYR A 384 9.49 15.81 -12.96
C TYR A 384 8.28 15.89 -13.90
N LEU A 385 7.19 15.19 -13.58
CA LEU A 385 5.99 15.14 -14.41
C LEU A 385 5.30 16.51 -14.53
N LYS A 386 5.33 17.33 -13.48
CA LYS A 386 4.74 18.67 -13.45
C LYS A 386 5.52 19.71 -14.28
N LEU A 387 6.79 19.42 -14.59
CA LEU A 387 7.62 20.34 -15.34
C LEU A 387 7.14 20.45 -16.80
N ASP A 388 7.10 21.68 -17.32
CA ASP A 388 7.01 21.88 -18.76
C ASP A 388 8.16 21.11 -19.44
N PRO A 389 7.93 20.38 -20.55
CA PRO A 389 8.96 19.56 -21.20
C PRO A 389 10.26 20.29 -21.54
N TRP A 390 10.19 21.60 -21.77
CA TRP A 390 11.38 22.42 -21.99
C TRP A 390 12.33 22.45 -20.78
N PHE A 391 11.78 22.43 -19.56
CA PHE A 391 12.61 22.48 -18.34
C PHE A 391 13.08 21.10 -17.88
N ARG A 392 12.51 20.01 -18.38
CA ARG A 392 12.84 18.63 -17.98
C ARG A 392 14.31 18.31 -18.21
N GLN A 393 14.96 18.89 -19.21
CA GLN A 393 16.40 18.71 -19.48
C GLN A 393 17.29 19.11 -18.30
N PHE A 394 16.85 20.04 -17.45
CA PHE A 394 17.59 20.49 -16.27
C PHE A 394 17.31 19.62 -15.03
N HIS A 395 16.30 18.75 -15.11
CA HIS A 395 15.85 17.87 -14.04
C HIS A 395 15.89 16.40 -14.41
N HIS A 396 16.66 16.03 -15.41
CA HIS A 396 16.78 14.65 -15.91
C HIS A 396 17.22 13.65 -14.82
N LYS A 397 17.93 14.13 -13.79
CA LYS A 397 18.33 13.33 -12.65
C LYS A 397 17.14 12.80 -11.84
N ASP A 398 16.01 13.45 -11.84
CA ASP A 398 14.80 12.97 -11.17
C ASP A 398 14.35 11.60 -11.71
N LEU A 399 14.62 11.32 -13.00
CA LEU A 399 14.36 10.02 -13.60
C LEU A 399 15.37 8.93 -13.15
N THR A 400 16.61 9.30 -12.86
CA THR A 400 17.70 8.31 -12.74
C THR A 400 18.25 8.16 -11.34
N PHE A 401 18.04 9.15 -10.46
CA PHE A 401 18.62 9.19 -9.12
C PHE A 401 18.15 8.02 -8.24
N SER A 402 16.89 7.60 -8.37
CA SER A 402 16.34 6.49 -7.60
C SER A 402 17.13 5.19 -7.74
N LEU A 403 17.78 4.97 -8.88
CA LEU A 403 18.60 3.78 -9.12
C LEU A 403 19.89 3.76 -8.26
N MET A 404 20.30 4.90 -7.68
CA MET A 404 21.42 4.94 -6.74
C MET A 404 21.13 4.16 -5.45
N TYR A 405 19.85 4.01 -5.09
CA TYR A 405 19.42 3.33 -3.86
C TYR A 405 18.34 2.27 -4.09
N ALA A 406 17.91 2.03 -5.33
CA ALA A 406 16.79 1.14 -5.67
C ALA A 406 16.91 -0.29 -5.11
N PHE A 407 18.13 -0.73 -4.79
CA PHE A 407 18.43 -2.06 -4.27
C PHE A 407 18.89 -2.05 -2.81
N SER A 408 18.74 -0.92 -2.10
CA SER A 408 19.04 -0.83 -0.66
C SER A 408 17.92 -1.40 0.21
N GLU A 409 16.70 -1.43 -0.31
CA GLU A 409 15.49 -1.97 0.31
C GLU A 409 14.63 -2.65 -0.76
N ASN A 410 13.63 -3.41 -0.36
CA ASN A 410 12.65 -3.99 -1.26
C ASN A 410 11.50 -3.00 -1.49
N PHE A 411 11.63 -2.20 -2.53
CA PHE A 411 10.71 -1.08 -2.75
C PHE A 411 9.42 -1.45 -3.47
N VAL A 412 8.33 -0.80 -3.05
CA VAL A 412 7.12 -0.57 -3.83
C VAL A 412 7.18 0.86 -4.37
N LEU A 413 6.87 1.06 -5.63
CA LEU A 413 6.79 2.37 -6.27
C LEU A 413 5.36 2.90 -6.17
N PRO A 414 5.04 3.84 -5.24
CA PRO A 414 3.68 4.30 -5.05
C PRO A 414 3.39 5.54 -5.89
N ILE A 415 2.22 5.56 -6.53
CA ILE A 415 1.45 6.77 -6.84
C ILE A 415 0.15 6.62 -6.06
N SER A 416 0.18 7.01 -4.80
CA SER A 416 -0.85 6.76 -3.80
C SER A 416 -1.93 7.84 -3.74
N HIS A 417 -2.91 7.66 -2.86
CA HIS A 417 -3.96 8.63 -2.56
C HIS A 417 -3.40 10.01 -2.19
N ASP A 418 -2.29 10.07 -1.43
CA ASP A 418 -1.67 11.32 -1.00
C ASP A 418 -1.19 12.19 -2.15
N GLU A 419 -0.87 11.57 -3.29
CA GLU A 419 -0.32 12.28 -4.43
C GLU A 419 -1.39 12.94 -5.33
N VAL A 420 -2.65 12.63 -5.12
CA VAL A 420 -3.76 13.05 -6.01
C VAL A 420 -4.82 13.90 -5.31
N VAL A 421 -4.44 14.56 -4.23
CA VAL A 421 -5.31 15.36 -3.36
C VAL A 421 -4.58 16.64 -2.92
N TYR A 422 -5.29 17.59 -2.34
CA TYR A 422 -4.78 18.83 -1.76
C TYR A 422 -3.96 19.71 -2.74
N MET A 423 -4.50 19.96 -3.92
CA MET A 423 -3.88 20.77 -4.98
C MET A 423 -2.58 20.17 -5.57
N LYS A 424 -2.34 18.88 -5.34
CA LYS A 424 -1.23 18.14 -5.98
C LYS A 424 -1.56 17.75 -7.42
N GLY A 425 -2.85 17.78 -7.81
CA GLY A 425 -3.38 17.34 -9.12
C GLY A 425 -3.53 15.84 -9.24
N SER A 426 -4.51 15.34 -10.02
CA SER A 426 -4.57 13.93 -10.40
C SER A 426 -3.32 13.51 -11.18
N LEU A 427 -3.10 12.22 -11.42
CA LEU A 427 -1.96 11.79 -12.24
C LEU A 427 -1.96 12.47 -13.62
N ARG A 428 -3.12 12.53 -14.30
CA ARG A 428 -3.28 13.30 -15.54
C ARG A 428 -3.09 14.80 -15.32
N GLY A 429 -3.63 15.35 -14.24
CA GLY A 429 -3.54 16.76 -13.89
C GLY A 429 -2.12 17.25 -13.63
N LYS A 430 -1.17 16.35 -13.36
CA LYS A 430 0.26 16.69 -13.26
C LYS A 430 0.92 16.90 -14.63
N MET A 431 0.33 16.38 -15.71
CA MET A 431 0.94 16.44 -17.04
C MET A 431 0.66 17.78 -17.71
N PRO A 432 1.67 18.50 -18.21
CA PRO A 432 1.49 19.74 -18.94
C PRO A 432 0.95 19.51 -20.36
N GLY A 433 0.31 20.54 -20.92
CA GLY A 433 -0.14 20.57 -22.30
C GLY A 433 -1.64 20.36 -22.47
N ASP A 434 -2.04 20.09 -23.71
CA ASP A 434 -3.41 19.74 -24.07
C ASP A 434 -3.78 18.31 -23.64
N GLU A 435 -5.03 17.95 -23.81
CA GLU A 435 -5.56 16.64 -23.41
C GLU A 435 -4.76 15.48 -23.98
N TRP A 436 -4.42 15.51 -25.27
CA TRP A 436 -3.66 14.44 -25.91
C TRP A 436 -2.27 14.28 -25.28
N ARG A 437 -1.57 15.42 -25.06
CA ARG A 437 -0.24 15.43 -24.45
C ARG A 437 -0.27 14.94 -23.00
N GLN A 438 -1.28 15.33 -22.25
CA GLN A 438 -1.47 14.85 -20.88
C GLN A 438 -1.65 13.34 -20.83
N LEU A 439 -2.55 12.78 -21.64
CA LEU A 439 -2.77 11.34 -21.72
C LEU A 439 -1.54 10.61 -22.27
N ALA A 440 -0.81 11.19 -23.23
CA ALA A 440 0.46 10.64 -23.71
C ALA A 440 1.52 10.62 -22.59
N GLY A 441 1.59 11.70 -21.80
CA GLY A 441 2.45 11.78 -20.61
C GLY A 441 2.14 10.69 -19.58
N VAL A 442 0.86 10.43 -19.30
CA VAL A 442 0.45 9.32 -18.41
C VAL A 442 0.91 7.98 -18.99
N ARG A 443 0.69 7.72 -20.30
CA ARG A 443 1.12 6.46 -20.92
C ARG A 443 2.63 6.23 -20.83
N SER A 444 3.43 7.26 -21.14
CA SER A 444 4.90 7.15 -21.05
C SER A 444 5.38 6.92 -19.62
N PHE A 445 4.80 7.63 -18.66
CA PHE A 445 5.11 7.45 -17.25
C PHE A 445 4.75 6.06 -16.75
N MET A 446 3.57 5.54 -17.09
CA MET A 446 3.15 4.20 -16.66
C MET A 446 4.05 3.10 -17.21
N VAL A 447 4.52 3.22 -18.48
CA VAL A 447 5.54 2.29 -18.98
C VAL A 447 6.83 2.40 -18.18
N TYR A 448 7.29 3.62 -17.90
CA TYR A 448 8.49 3.83 -17.08
C TYR A 448 8.33 3.19 -15.69
N MET A 449 7.23 3.48 -14.99
CA MET A 449 6.94 2.94 -13.66
C MET A 449 6.87 1.41 -13.66
N LEU A 450 6.10 0.81 -14.59
CA LEU A 450 5.90 -0.64 -14.62
C LEU A 450 7.14 -1.42 -15.04
N THR A 451 8.09 -0.77 -15.72
CA THR A 451 9.35 -1.37 -16.13
C THR A 451 10.55 -1.01 -15.23
N HIS A 452 10.42 -0.01 -14.36
CA HIS A 452 11.42 0.32 -13.34
C HIS A 452 11.51 -0.82 -12.29
N PRO A 453 12.68 -1.11 -11.68
CA PRO A 453 12.78 -2.07 -10.57
C PRO A 453 11.86 -1.70 -9.39
N GLY A 454 11.30 -2.71 -8.73
CA GLY A 454 10.39 -2.58 -7.58
C GLY A 454 8.94 -2.99 -7.90
N LYS A 455 8.12 -3.21 -6.87
CA LYS A 455 6.69 -3.53 -6.99
C LYS A 455 5.90 -2.25 -7.30
N LYS A 456 4.64 -2.35 -7.70
CA LYS A 456 3.87 -1.24 -8.26
C LYS A 456 2.62 -0.96 -7.44
N LEU A 457 2.32 0.33 -7.23
CA LEU A 457 1.07 0.77 -6.62
C LEU A 457 0.54 2.01 -7.35
N THR A 458 -0.71 1.94 -7.78
CA THR A 458 -1.45 3.07 -8.33
C THR A 458 -2.77 3.25 -7.60
N PHE A 459 -3.08 4.50 -7.27
CA PHE A 459 -4.36 4.86 -6.69
C PHE A 459 -5.47 4.83 -7.74
N MET A 460 -6.67 4.44 -7.32
CA MET A 460 -7.89 4.39 -8.14
C MET A 460 -8.14 5.69 -8.91
N GLY A 461 -8.67 5.59 -10.14
CA GLY A 461 -8.96 6.71 -11.02
C GLY A 461 -7.84 7.10 -11.98
N ALA A 462 -6.59 6.63 -11.75
CA ALA A 462 -5.49 6.84 -12.68
C ALA A 462 -5.78 6.21 -14.05
N GLU A 463 -6.38 5.03 -14.06
CA GLU A 463 -6.76 4.26 -15.24
C GLU A 463 -7.90 4.88 -16.05
N LEU A 464 -8.71 5.73 -15.42
CA LEU A 464 -9.74 6.52 -16.11
C LEU A 464 -9.15 7.75 -16.82
N GLY A 465 -7.89 8.10 -16.55
CA GLY A 465 -7.33 9.37 -16.98
C GLY A 465 -8.11 10.55 -16.38
N GLN A 466 -8.54 10.41 -15.13
CA GLN A 466 -9.32 11.40 -14.41
C GLN A 466 -8.55 12.73 -14.32
N TRP A 467 -9.25 13.82 -14.61
CA TRP A 467 -8.67 15.17 -14.53
C TRP A 467 -8.72 15.74 -13.12
N HIS A 468 -9.88 15.56 -12.44
CA HIS A 468 -10.07 16.05 -11.08
C HIS A 468 -9.21 15.28 -10.10
N GLU A 469 -8.83 15.96 -9.04
CA GLU A 469 -8.26 15.31 -7.86
C GLU A 469 -9.25 14.34 -7.25
N TRP A 470 -8.76 13.44 -6.44
CA TRP A 470 -9.63 12.55 -5.68
C TRP A 470 -10.50 13.34 -4.71
N ASP A 471 -11.80 13.04 -4.72
CA ASP A 471 -12.80 13.53 -3.80
C ASP A 471 -13.41 12.35 -3.02
N PHE A 472 -13.06 12.25 -1.74
CA PHE A 472 -13.59 11.19 -0.86
C PHE A 472 -15.10 11.31 -0.62
N ALA A 473 -15.67 12.51 -0.75
CA ALA A 473 -17.11 12.76 -0.58
C ALA A 473 -17.92 12.36 -1.82
N GLY A 474 -17.26 12.21 -2.98
CA GLY A 474 -17.85 11.81 -4.26
C GLY A 474 -17.64 10.33 -4.60
N GLN A 475 -17.49 10.08 -5.88
CA GLN A 475 -17.04 8.82 -6.47
C GLN A 475 -16.09 9.12 -7.62
N LEU A 476 -15.41 8.10 -8.16
CA LEU A 476 -14.62 8.25 -9.38
C LEU A 476 -15.48 8.78 -10.54
N ASP A 477 -14.84 9.50 -11.45
CA ASP A 477 -15.46 10.13 -12.63
C ASP A 477 -15.81 9.06 -13.70
N TRP A 478 -16.63 8.06 -13.35
CA TRP A 478 -17.01 6.94 -14.23
C TRP A 478 -17.58 7.38 -15.59
N TYR A 479 -18.23 8.55 -15.64
CA TYR A 479 -18.76 9.14 -16.87
C TYR A 479 -17.67 9.41 -17.92
N LEU A 480 -16.41 9.52 -17.53
CA LEU A 480 -15.29 9.70 -18.45
C LEU A 480 -15.16 8.53 -19.43
N LEU A 481 -15.63 7.34 -19.07
CA LEU A 481 -15.63 6.19 -19.98
C LEU A 481 -16.61 6.33 -21.15
N GLU A 482 -17.47 7.32 -21.18
CA GLU A 482 -18.25 7.71 -22.34
C GLU A 482 -17.37 8.39 -23.41
N ASN A 483 -16.24 8.98 -23.02
CA ASN A 483 -15.26 9.58 -23.91
C ASN A 483 -14.28 8.53 -24.45
N ASP A 484 -14.04 8.55 -25.76
CA ASP A 484 -13.15 7.61 -26.46
C ASP A 484 -11.70 7.67 -25.95
N ALA A 485 -11.18 8.86 -25.65
CA ALA A 485 -9.81 9.02 -25.17
C ALA A 485 -9.61 8.36 -23.79
N ASN A 486 -10.58 8.45 -22.89
CA ASN A 486 -10.55 7.84 -21.57
C ASN A 486 -10.74 6.31 -21.62
N ARG A 487 -11.63 5.81 -22.52
CA ARG A 487 -11.72 4.35 -22.76
C ARG A 487 -10.41 3.77 -23.23
N ARG A 488 -9.74 4.42 -24.20
CA ARG A 488 -8.41 4.01 -24.69
C ARG A 488 -7.32 4.10 -23.62
N MET A 489 -7.44 5.03 -22.68
CA MET A 489 -6.55 5.08 -21.51
C MET A 489 -6.76 3.85 -20.63
N GLN A 490 -7.99 3.48 -20.34
CA GLN A 490 -8.30 2.26 -19.59
C GLN A 490 -7.82 1.00 -20.34
N ASP A 491 -7.99 0.93 -21.66
CA ASP A 491 -7.46 -0.16 -22.49
C ASP A 491 -5.93 -0.22 -22.44
N PHE A 492 -5.27 0.94 -22.38
CA PHE A 492 -3.82 1.01 -22.19
C PHE A 492 -3.41 0.45 -20.81
N PHE A 493 -4.07 0.86 -19.73
CA PHE A 493 -3.79 0.30 -18.39
C PHE A 493 -3.97 -1.21 -18.37
N ARG A 494 -5.04 -1.71 -18.94
CA ARG A 494 -5.29 -3.17 -19.08
C ARG A 494 -4.15 -3.87 -19.81
N ALA A 495 -3.68 -3.30 -20.90
CA ALA A 495 -2.63 -3.88 -21.73
C ALA A 495 -1.27 -3.85 -21.00
N VAL A 496 -0.87 -2.72 -20.42
CA VAL A 496 0.44 -2.56 -19.81
C VAL A 496 0.55 -3.30 -18.47
N ASN A 497 -0.53 -3.35 -17.67
CA ASN A 497 -0.59 -4.14 -16.45
C ASN A 497 -0.47 -5.65 -16.75
N ARG A 498 -1.22 -6.15 -17.73
CA ARG A 498 -1.08 -7.56 -18.18
C ARG A 498 0.31 -7.85 -18.73
N TYR A 499 0.89 -6.90 -19.46
CA TYR A 499 2.26 -7.03 -19.93
C TYR A 499 3.24 -7.16 -18.76
N TYR A 500 3.11 -6.34 -17.71
CA TYR A 500 3.89 -6.47 -16.48
C TYR A 500 3.72 -7.84 -15.85
N LEU A 501 2.50 -8.29 -15.62
CA LEU A 501 2.24 -9.58 -14.93
C LEU A 501 2.82 -10.78 -15.67
N THR A 502 2.83 -10.74 -17.01
CA THR A 502 3.20 -11.89 -17.86
C THR A 502 4.66 -11.93 -18.30
N ASN A 503 5.45 -10.88 -17.98
CA ASN A 503 6.85 -10.80 -18.41
C ASN A 503 7.83 -10.88 -17.23
N PRO A 504 8.40 -12.06 -16.95
CA PRO A 504 9.32 -12.27 -15.82
C PRO A 504 10.52 -11.33 -15.78
N ALA A 505 10.98 -10.83 -16.91
CA ALA A 505 12.06 -9.85 -16.95
C ALA A 505 11.76 -8.55 -16.19
N LEU A 506 10.47 -8.25 -15.91
CA LEU A 506 10.04 -7.03 -15.22
C LEU A 506 9.93 -7.17 -13.70
N TRP A 507 9.96 -8.40 -13.17
CA TRP A 507 9.71 -8.62 -11.74
C TRP A 507 10.48 -9.76 -11.06
N ARG A 508 11.09 -10.70 -11.84
CA ARG A 508 11.80 -11.84 -11.23
C ARG A 508 13.06 -11.42 -10.48
N ILE A 509 13.75 -10.40 -10.98
CA ILE A 509 14.93 -9.81 -10.34
C ILE A 509 14.64 -8.30 -10.16
N ASP A 510 13.84 -7.98 -9.13
CA ASP A 510 13.43 -6.60 -8.87
C ASP A 510 14.37 -5.85 -7.92
N PHE A 511 15.10 -6.59 -7.08
CA PHE A 511 15.85 -6.02 -5.96
C PHE A 511 17.36 -6.24 -6.10
N ASP A 512 17.85 -6.41 -7.34
CA ASP A 512 19.27 -6.60 -7.65
C ASP A 512 19.63 -6.03 -9.02
N TRP A 513 20.86 -5.54 -9.14
CA TRP A 513 21.41 -5.02 -10.40
C TRP A 513 21.44 -6.03 -11.55
N ALA A 514 21.44 -7.33 -11.28
CA ALA A 514 21.37 -8.35 -12.33
C ALA A 514 20.08 -8.25 -13.17
N GLY A 515 19.02 -7.67 -12.62
CA GLY A 515 17.73 -7.45 -13.30
C GLY A 515 17.65 -6.15 -14.11
N PHE A 516 18.63 -5.24 -13.98
CA PHE A 516 18.56 -3.90 -14.59
C PHE A 516 19.90 -3.42 -15.12
N GLU A 517 19.90 -2.76 -16.29
CA GLU A 517 21.08 -2.10 -16.83
C GLU A 517 20.68 -0.85 -17.62
N TRP A 518 21.28 0.30 -17.29
CA TRP A 518 21.19 1.48 -18.13
C TRP A 518 21.93 1.30 -19.47
N LEU A 519 21.30 1.70 -20.57
CA LEU A 519 21.94 1.84 -21.88
C LEU A 519 22.16 3.31 -22.23
N VAL A 520 21.18 4.16 -21.89
CA VAL A 520 21.23 5.62 -22.01
C VAL A 520 20.58 6.20 -20.76
N ALA A 521 21.37 6.80 -19.89
CA ALA A 521 20.91 7.36 -18.63
C ALA A 521 20.98 8.89 -18.57
N ASP A 522 21.73 9.52 -19.47
CA ASP A 522 22.17 10.91 -19.38
C ASP A 522 21.79 11.77 -20.60
N ASP A 523 20.87 11.28 -21.44
CA ASP A 523 20.37 12.04 -22.59
C ASP A 523 19.31 13.07 -22.17
N ASN A 524 19.78 14.10 -21.48
CA ASN A 524 18.93 15.17 -20.98
C ASN A 524 18.49 16.15 -22.09
N GLU A 525 19.22 16.27 -23.18
CA GLU A 525 18.85 17.14 -24.31
C GLU A 525 17.58 16.63 -24.99
N ASP A 526 17.48 15.32 -25.18
CA ASP A 526 16.32 14.66 -25.78
C ASP A 526 15.28 14.20 -24.74
N ASN A 527 15.52 14.36 -23.43
CA ASN A 527 14.69 13.86 -22.33
C ASN A 527 14.36 12.36 -22.47
N THR A 528 15.32 11.56 -22.90
CA THR A 528 15.15 10.16 -23.21
C THR A 528 15.99 9.29 -22.29
N VAL A 529 15.43 8.18 -21.84
CA VAL A 529 16.14 7.13 -21.10
C VAL A 529 15.94 5.79 -21.77
N VAL A 530 17.00 4.96 -21.77
CA VAL A 530 16.96 3.60 -22.31
C VAL A 530 17.65 2.64 -21.35
N PHE A 531 16.99 1.51 -21.06
CA PHE A 531 17.51 0.48 -20.17
C PHE A 531 17.07 -0.92 -20.60
N VAL A 532 17.68 -1.92 -19.98
CA VAL A 532 17.32 -3.33 -20.16
C VAL A 532 16.84 -3.93 -18.84
N ARG A 533 15.78 -4.72 -18.91
CA ARG A 533 15.32 -5.60 -17.83
C ARG A 533 15.61 -7.05 -18.19
N ARG A 534 15.97 -7.85 -17.17
CA ARG A 534 16.37 -9.26 -17.33
C ARG A 534 15.69 -10.16 -16.30
N ASP A 535 15.38 -11.38 -16.75
CA ASP A 535 14.81 -12.42 -15.87
C ASP A 535 15.87 -13.39 -15.27
N GLY A 536 17.14 -13.25 -15.64
CA GLY A 536 18.20 -14.18 -15.26
C GLY A 536 18.17 -15.54 -16.01
N ALA A 537 17.09 -15.85 -16.73
CA ALA A 537 16.92 -17.08 -17.49
C ALA A 537 17.19 -16.92 -18.99
N GLY A 538 17.52 -15.71 -19.43
CA GLY A 538 17.91 -15.39 -20.79
C GLY A 538 16.95 -14.48 -21.54
N GLU A 539 15.87 -14.04 -20.93
CA GLU A 539 15.01 -13.00 -21.50
C GLU A 539 15.58 -11.60 -21.23
N GLU A 540 15.53 -10.76 -22.25
CA GLU A 540 15.90 -9.35 -22.17
C GLU A 540 14.83 -8.50 -22.84
N LEU A 541 14.34 -7.52 -22.08
CA LEU A 541 13.45 -6.47 -22.54
C LEU A 541 14.20 -5.15 -22.55
N LEU A 542 14.25 -4.50 -23.69
CA LEU A 542 14.76 -3.16 -23.86
C LEU A 542 13.59 -2.19 -23.76
N VAL A 543 13.73 -1.18 -22.93
CA VAL A 543 12.73 -0.15 -22.70
C VAL A 543 13.36 1.19 -23.09
N ALA A 544 12.69 1.94 -23.98
CA ALA A 544 13.05 3.30 -24.32
C ALA A 544 11.87 4.22 -24.03
N VAL A 545 12.09 5.23 -23.20
CA VAL A 545 11.06 6.19 -22.77
C VAL A 545 11.51 7.60 -23.15
N ASN A 546 10.64 8.31 -23.83
CA ASN A 546 10.83 9.68 -24.27
C ASN A 546 9.82 10.61 -23.56
N PHE A 547 10.31 11.51 -22.76
CA PHE A 547 9.52 12.53 -22.07
C PHE A 547 9.51 13.88 -22.78
N SER A 548 10.09 13.95 -24.00
CA SER A 548 10.04 15.12 -24.87
C SER A 548 8.79 15.14 -25.75
N PRO A 549 8.25 16.30 -26.12
CA PRO A 549 7.17 16.40 -27.11
C PRO A 549 7.66 16.14 -28.56
N ASN A 550 8.97 15.94 -28.77
CA ASN A 550 9.55 15.58 -30.06
C ASN A 550 9.67 14.06 -30.16
N GLY A 551 9.27 13.50 -31.29
CA GLY A 551 9.54 12.09 -31.60
C GLY A 551 10.89 11.92 -32.30
N TYR A 552 11.54 10.80 -32.11
CA TYR A 552 12.85 10.50 -32.70
C TYR A 552 12.76 9.34 -33.67
N ARG A 553 13.26 9.54 -34.88
CA ARG A 553 13.48 8.48 -35.87
C ARG A 553 14.98 8.18 -35.92
N ASP A 554 15.33 6.91 -36.11
CA ASP A 554 16.74 6.47 -36.16
C ASP A 554 17.52 6.81 -34.86
N TYR A 555 16.85 6.86 -33.69
CA TYR A 555 17.51 7.07 -32.39
C TYR A 555 18.46 5.89 -32.10
N ARG A 556 19.77 6.18 -32.05
CA ARG A 556 20.81 5.15 -32.02
C ARG A 556 21.45 5.03 -30.64
N PHE A 557 21.49 3.80 -30.13
CA PHE A 557 22.20 3.46 -28.90
C PHE A 557 22.79 2.04 -28.93
N GLY A 558 23.78 1.82 -28.05
CA GLY A 558 24.42 0.52 -27.88
C GLY A 558 23.49 -0.49 -27.19
N VAL A 559 23.51 -1.76 -27.60
CA VAL A 559 22.64 -2.82 -27.07
C VAL A 559 23.44 -4.06 -26.65
N PRO A 560 22.84 -4.94 -25.80
CA PRO A 560 23.38 -6.27 -25.50
C PRO A 560 23.55 -7.15 -26.75
N GLN A 561 24.21 -8.30 -26.61
CA GLN A 561 24.53 -9.21 -27.71
C GLN A 561 23.33 -10.02 -28.21
N ARG A 562 22.26 -9.33 -28.62
CA ARG A 562 21.09 -9.92 -29.30
C ARG A 562 21.15 -9.62 -30.81
N LYS A 563 20.66 -10.57 -31.60
CA LYS A 563 20.69 -10.45 -33.07
C LYS A 563 19.62 -9.48 -33.57
N THR A 564 18.45 -9.53 -32.98
CA THR A 564 17.31 -8.71 -33.37
C THR A 564 16.53 -8.26 -32.13
N TRP A 565 15.79 -7.16 -32.29
CA TRP A 565 14.92 -6.57 -31.28
C TRP A 565 13.54 -6.35 -31.91
N ARG A 566 12.50 -6.94 -31.33
CA ARG A 566 11.13 -6.84 -31.82
C ARG A 566 10.31 -5.99 -30.85
N GLU A 567 9.61 -4.99 -31.39
CA GLU A 567 8.65 -4.20 -30.61
C GLU A 567 7.49 -5.09 -30.16
N GLU A 568 7.16 -5.05 -28.87
CA GLU A 568 6.05 -5.76 -28.25
C GLU A 568 4.99 -4.81 -27.70
N LEU A 569 5.41 -3.59 -27.30
CA LEU A 569 4.51 -2.56 -26.81
C LEU A 569 5.00 -1.19 -27.28
N SER A 570 4.07 -0.36 -27.75
CA SER A 570 4.29 1.05 -28.03
C SER A 570 3.13 1.87 -27.48
N THR A 571 3.42 2.95 -26.78
CA THR A 571 2.40 3.88 -26.29
C THR A 571 1.73 4.68 -27.40
N ASP A 572 2.31 4.69 -28.61
CA ASP A 572 1.74 5.35 -29.79
C ASP A 572 0.79 4.44 -30.59
N ASP A 573 0.46 3.27 -30.06
CA ASP A 573 -0.57 2.42 -30.68
C ASP A 573 -1.91 3.15 -30.70
N THR A 574 -2.60 3.09 -31.83
CA THR A 574 -3.91 3.70 -32.01
C THR A 574 -4.97 3.13 -31.07
N ALA A 575 -4.82 1.86 -30.65
CA ALA A 575 -5.68 1.26 -29.64
C ALA A 575 -5.63 2.01 -28.30
N PHE A 576 -4.52 2.70 -28.00
CA PHE A 576 -4.29 3.44 -26.77
C PHE A 576 -4.45 4.97 -26.95
N GLY A 577 -4.96 5.42 -28.12
CA GLY A 577 -5.07 6.85 -28.44
C GLY A 577 -3.77 7.49 -28.91
N GLY A 578 -2.79 6.70 -29.32
CA GLY A 578 -1.62 7.14 -30.06
C GLY A 578 -1.91 7.43 -31.52
N THR A 579 -0.93 7.96 -32.25
CA THR A 579 -1.06 8.30 -33.70
C THR A 579 -0.86 7.10 -34.60
N GLY A 580 -0.14 6.07 -34.17
CA GLY A 580 0.30 4.92 -34.98
C GLY A 580 1.47 5.21 -35.93
N GLU A 581 1.98 6.45 -35.96
CA GLU A 581 3.03 6.87 -36.90
C GLU A 581 4.45 6.51 -36.47
N TRP A 582 4.64 6.24 -35.16
CA TRP A 582 5.94 6.06 -34.53
C TRP A 582 6.13 4.62 -34.07
N ARG A 583 6.19 3.69 -35.05
CA ARG A 583 6.26 2.25 -34.79
C ARG A 583 7.53 1.60 -35.37
N ASN A 584 8.02 0.57 -34.69
CA ASN A 584 9.09 -0.32 -35.20
C ASN A 584 8.44 -1.64 -35.69
N GLU A 585 7.72 -1.58 -36.80
CA GLU A 585 6.89 -2.70 -37.30
C GLU A 585 7.71 -3.98 -37.59
N LYS A 586 8.97 -3.83 -37.98
CA LYS A 586 9.87 -4.95 -38.31
C LYS A 586 10.91 -5.13 -37.22
N PRO A 587 11.32 -6.39 -36.94
CA PRO A 587 12.43 -6.61 -36.01
C PRO A 587 13.69 -5.83 -36.40
N VAL A 588 14.15 -4.99 -35.49
CA VAL A 588 15.36 -4.16 -35.68
C VAL A 588 16.60 -5.03 -35.54
N ARG A 589 17.46 -4.99 -36.51
CA ARG A 589 18.73 -5.78 -36.52
C ARG A 589 19.85 -5.04 -35.83
N THR A 590 20.58 -5.74 -34.98
CA THR A 590 21.83 -5.23 -34.39
C THR A 590 22.89 -5.05 -35.47
N GLN A 591 23.54 -3.91 -35.46
CA GLN A 591 24.57 -3.47 -36.39
C GLN A 591 25.94 -3.36 -35.70
N ALA A 592 27.01 -3.65 -36.41
CA ALA A 592 28.37 -3.47 -35.92
C ALA A 592 28.79 -1.97 -36.00
N ILE A 593 28.04 -1.13 -35.37
CA ILE A 593 28.27 0.32 -35.26
C ILE A 593 28.40 0.62 -33.76
N PRO A 594 29.57 1.07 -33.30
CA PRO A 594 29.79 1.41 -31.90
C PRO A 594 28.91 2.57 -31.45
N SER A 595 28.33 2.45 -30.25
CA SER A 595 27.54 3.51 -29.61
C SER A 595 27.46 3.25 -28.10
N HIS A 596 27.48 4.32 -27.28
CA HIS A 596 27.30 4.25 -25.81
C HIS A 596 28.20 3.17 -25.17
N GLY A 597 29.50 3.16 -25.50
CA GLY A 597 30.46 2.21 -24.93
C GLY A 597 30.34 0.76 -25.39
N ARG A 598 29.45 0.44 -26.35
CA ARG A 598 29.27 -0.90 -26.94
C ARG A 598 29.74 -0.95 -28.36
N GLU A 599 30.21 -2.12 -28.81
CA GLU A 599 30.72 -2.31 -30.19
C GLU A 599 29.56 -2.47 -31.21
N GLN A 600 28.34 -2.68 -30.74
CA GLN A 600 27.13 -2.86 -31.56
C GLN A 600 25.99 -1.99 -31.06
N SER A 601 25.12 -1.61 -31.97
CA SER A 601 23.96 -0.75 -31.67
C SER A 601 22.76 -1.10 -32.54
N ILE A 602 21.63 -0.53 -32.17
CA ILE A 602 20.42 -0.45 -33.01
C ILE A 602 20.03 1.01 -33.20
N ALA A 603 19.22 1.27 -34.20
CA ALA A 603 18.52 2.54 -34.35
C ALA A 603 17.01 2.25 -34.40
N ILE A 604 16.24 2.92 -33.56
CA ILE A 604 14.79 2.72 -33.43
C ILE A 604 14.02 4.02 -33.55
N THR A 605 12.72 3.90 -33.76
CA THR A 605 11.77 5.00 -33.67
C THR A 605 11.22 5.06 -32.25
N ILE A 606 11.20 6.26 -31.64
CA ILE A 606 10.62 6.51 -30.31
C ILE A 606 9.56 7.61 -30.46
N PRO A 607 8.30 7.38 -30.01
CA PRO A 607 7.23 8.37 -30.14
C PRO A 607 7.44 9.60 -29.24
N PRO A 608 6.85 10.75 -29.58
CA PRO A 608 6.82 11.91 -28.69
C PRO A 608 5.99 11.60 -27.45
N LEU A 609 6.45 12.03 -26.27
CA LEU A 609 5.80 11.74 -24.98
C LEU A 609 5.38 10.28 -24.89
N GLY A 610 6.30 9.36 -25.22
CA GLY A 610 5.93 7.97 -25.37
C GLY A 610 7.06 7.00 -25.05
N ALA A 611 6.74 5.72 -25.12
CA ALA A 611 7.67 4.64 -24.82
C ALA A 611 7.47 3.45 -25.75
N VAL A 612 8.55 2.70 -25.94
CA VAL A 612 8.54 1.42 -26.66
C VAL A 612 9.26 0.35 -25.84
N ILE A 613 8.73 -0.87 -25.85
CA ILE A 613 9.36 -2.04 -25.27
C ILE A 613 9.70 -3.02 -26.40
N LEU A 614 10.97 -3.46 -26.44
CA LEU A 614 11.42 -4.41 -27.45
C LEU A 614 12.02 -5.65 -26.79
N ARG A 615 11.67 -6.83 -27.30
CA ARG A 615 12.26 -8.11 -26.86
C ARG A 615 13.45 -8.49 -27.70
N GLY A 616 14.56 -8.82 -27.05
CA GLY A 616 15.78 -9.32 -27.68
C GLY A 616 15.67 -10.78 -28.12
N ALA A 617 16.16 -11.12 -29.30
CA ALA A 617 16.17 -12.48 -29.80
C ALA A 617 17.44 -12.86 -30.53
N GLY A 618 17.84 -14.14 -30.38
CA GLY A 618 19.05 -14.72 -31.01
C GLY A 618 20.35 -14.09 -30.52
N GLU A 619 21.46 -14.78 -30.69
CA GLU A 619 22.79 -14.29 -30.33
C GLU A 619 23.40 -13.45 -31.47
N TYR A 620 23.88 -12.26 -31.14
CA TYR A 620 24.64 -11.43 -32.08
C TYR A 620 26.09 -11.91 -32.14
N LYS A 621 26.55 -12.24 -33.35
CA LYS A 621 27.94 -12.58 -33.62
C LYS A 621 28.55 -11.49 -34.52
N LYS A 622 29.55 -10.83 -34.01
CA LYS A 622 30.28 -9.78 -34.78
C LYS A 622 30.71 -10.34 -36.15
N PRO A 623 30.41 -9.67 -37.27
CA PRO A 623 30.89 -10.11 -38.57
C PRO A 623 32.41 -10.25 -38.56
N LYS A 624 32.92 -11.39 -39.06
CA LYS A 624 34.36 -11.54 -39.23
C LYS A 624 34.84 -10.48 -40.22
N ALA A 625 35.91 -9.74 -39.86
CA ALA A 625 36.54 -8.80 -40.78
C ALA A 625 36.86 -9.53 -42.10
N LYS A 626 36.37 -9.01 -43.22
CA LYS A 626 36.77 -9.52 -44.53
C LYS A 626 38.27 -9.33 -44.61
N LYS A 627 39.06 -10.43 -44.73
CA LYS A 627 40.47 -10.34 -45.05
C LYS A 627 40.57 -9.54 -46.36
N SER A 628 41.21 -8.38 -46.32
CA SER A 628 41.57 -7.66 -47.55
C SER A 628 42.40 -8.60 -48.42
N LYS A 629 41.94 -8.90 -49.61
CA LYS A 629 42.80 -9.55 -50.60
C LYS A 629 43.96 -8.59 -50.80
N ALA A 630 45.19 -8.99 -50.38
CA ALA A 630 46.37 -8.32 -50.71
C ALA A 630 46.43 -8.22 -52.28
N ARG A 631 46.60 -7.02 -52.80
CA ARG A 631 46.89 -6.84 -54.21
C ARG A 631 48.23 -7.57 -54.45
N GLU A 632 48.19 -8.62 -55.22
CA GLU A 632 49.45 -9.16 -55.83
C GLU A 632 50.10 -8.03 -56.66
N GLU A 633 51.26 -7.57 -56.20
CA GLU A 633 52.14 -6.74 -57.03
C GLU A 633 52.60 -7.58 -58.18
N LEU A 634 52.28 -7.16 -59.39
CA LEU A 634 52.86 -7.71 -60.60
C LEU A 634 54.38 -7.34 -60.64
N PRO A 635 55.26 -8.30 -60.89
CA PRO A 635 56.70 -7.99 -61.07
C PRO A 635 56.91 -7.22 -62.35
N ALA A 636 57.88 -6.29 -62.32
CA ALA A 636 58.38 -5.39 -63.39
C ALA A 636 58.88 -6.12 -64.60
#